data_98fc4b5c3ab8f403985912e177b371db
#
_entry.id   98fc4b5c3ab8f403985912e177b371db
#
_cell.length_a   1.000
_cell.length_b   1.000
_cell.length_c   1.000
_cell.angle_alpha   90.00
_cell.angle_beta   90.00
_cell.angle_gamma   90.00
#
_symmetry.space_group_name_H-M   'P 1'
#
loop_
_entity.id
_entity.type
_entity.pdbx_description
1 polymer ?
#
loop_
_entity_poly.entity_id
_entity_poly.type
_entity_poly.pdbx_seq_one_letter_code
_entity_poly.pdbx_strand_id
1 'polypeptide(L)'
;MTAKKRGKSRKSKEVTPKHELPGGFWRQALAILFLVLAVIFVSMWFGTGNAVFLKVANDGCHTAIGHTTYLLPLIFVYIAVMIFRAPNNRLDPSVWIASILMIFWFSGIFGVPSYGTLDQSGGVVGEYMNKFLVKNLGKGLSILIYVVLILITALFMYAETPLALFRKIASIFKTSKNGEDEENARVMRKNTEKAKKDDLGDFKVVANVETVNDKKNREMPPLKKTEQAEVKATEEPMALVAVSDPNWKMPSLDLLNKKTTPADPGNTEENARIIKDTLSQFDIDVTVEGANLGPRITQYTLRPPAGVRVNKLLAYDKNLAMALAADKIRIEAPIPRTNMVGVEVPNITPASVGLHELLRSNEWRKIASEKPLSFTVGKDIAGQVVVGDLAKMPHLLIAGTTGSGKSVMTNVLIDSLLYHNSPSDLKLIIVDPKQVEMAAYEDIPHLLAPIITSTDKALSAMKWAVGEMEKRYSLMSKERVKNIADYNAKMAEQGGTVEVPDEDGNVQKHDNGKMPYIVVVVDEMADLMMTAGKELEMLIVRIAQKGRAAGIHLVLATQRPEVKVVTGLIKANIPGRIAFAVNNGVDSRVMLDAMGAEKLLGSGDMLFLTTEMMGKPRRVQGAFVSDKEIGKITDFLRQQAPPQYNDEVTSQSVSVPGMPGMSGGSGEGGDIERQAAEIAIRAGRLSTSLLQRQLHIGYGRAASIIDELEAKGVVGPATGGNKPRDVLISSIDEYPG
;
A
#
# COMPACT_ATOMS: atom_id res chain seq x y z
N MET A 1 40.90 -64.74 -12.34
CA MET A 1 39.54 -65.02 -12.82
C MET A 1 38.67 -63.84 -12.44
N THR A 2 38.44 -62.95 -13.40
CA THR A 2 37.79 -61.67 -13.22
C THR A 2 36.45 -61.64 -13.96
N ALA A 3 35.35 -61.51 -13.27
CA ALA A 3 34.03 -61.45 -13.85
C ALA A 3 33.59 -59.96 -14.10
N LYS A 4 33.49 -59.64 -15.39
CA LYS A 4 33.09 -58.35 -15.95
C LYS A 4 31.55 -58.20 -15.90
N LYS A 5 30.96 -57.32 -15.03
CA LYS A 5 29.57 -56.96 -15.06
C LYS A 5 29.32 -55.94 -16.17
N ARG A 6 28.51 -56.32 -17.17
CA ARG A 6 27.98 -55.46 -18.23
C ARG A 6 26.93 -54.53 -17.66
N GLY A 7 27.16 -53.22 -17.73
CA GLY A 7 26.14 -52.18 -17.49
C GLY A 7 25.14 -52.11 -18.65
N LYS A 8 23.86 -52.17 -18.35
CA LYS A 8 22.78 -51.91 -19.29
C LYS A 8 22.66 -50.38 -19.57
N SER A 9 22.91 -50.00 -20.82
CA SER A 9 22.65 -48.69 -21.37
C SER A 9 21.14 -48.40 -21.30
N ARG A 10 20.76 -47.36 -20.54
CA ARG A 10 19.42 -46.76 -20.60
C ARG A 10 19.32 -45.93 -21.90
N LYS A 11 18.49 -46.37 -22.84
CA LYS A 11 18.07 -45.57 -24.00
C LYS A 11 17.38 -44.30 -23.47
N SER A 12 17.92 -43.13 -23.77
CA SER A 12 17.27 -41.84 -23.62
C SER A 12 16.04 -41.83 -24.52
N LYS A 13 14.85 -41.64 -23.95
CA LYS A 13 13.65 -41.30 -24.69
C LYS A 13 13.87 -39.91 -25.31
N GLU A 14 13.88 -39.83 -26.62
CA GLU A 14 13.74 -38.56 -27.34
C GLU A 14 12.45 -37.89 -26.88
N VAL A 15 12.58 -36.75 -26.19
CA VAL A 15 11.48 -35.87 -25.85
C VAL A 15 11.19 -35.06 -27.10
N THR A 16 10.15 -35.42 -27.82
CA THR A 16 9.58 -34.54 -28.87
C THR A 16 9.24 -33.20 -28.25
N PRO A 17 9.69 -32.06 -28.83
CA PRO A 17 9.37 -30.75 -28.29
C PRO A 17 7.84 -30.56 -28.33
N LYS A 18 7.24 -30.43 -27.18
CA LYS A 18 5.84 -29.99 -27.06
C LYS A 18 5.78 -28.56 -27.59
N HIS A 19 5.00 -28.34 -28.64
CA HIS A 19 4.68 -27.03 -29.18
C HIS A 19 3.85 -26.29 -28.13
N GLU A 20 4.50 -25.52 -27.25
CA GLU A 20 3.80 -24.65 -26.31
C GLU A 20 3.46 -23.35 -27.02
N LEU A 21 2.17 -23.09 -27.16
CA LEU A 21 1.68 -21.86 -27.73
C LEU A 21 2.03 -20.68 -26.80
N PRO A 22 2.42 -19.51 -27.37
CA PRO A 22 2.74 -18.31 -26.57
C PRO A 22 1.62 -17.96 -25.59
N GLY A 23 1.98 -17.54 -24.38
CA GLY A 23 1.02 -17.14 -23.35
C GLY A 23 0.07 -16.06 -23.87
N GLY A 24 -1.24 -16.34 -23.87
CA GLY A 24 -2.27 -15.42 -24.37
C GLY A 24 -2.75 -15.69 -25.80
N PHE A 25 -2.18 -16.65 -26.53
CA PHE A 25 -2.58 -16.97 -27.91
C PHE A 25 -4.09 -17.12 -28.08
N TRP A 26 -4.74 -17.94 -27.26
CA TRP A 26 -6.18 -18.20 -27.36
C TRP A 26 -7.05 -16.94 -27.19
N ARG A 27 -6.59 -15.96 -26.44
CA ARG A 27 -7.31 -14.70 -26.22
C ARG A 27 -7.14 -13.76 -27.39
N GLN A 28 -5.94 -13.66 -27.93
CA GLN A 28 -5.71 -12.90 -29.16
C GLN A 28 -6.48 -13.51 -30.33
N ALA A 29 -6.53 -14.85 -30.42
CA ALA A 29 -7.38 -15.54 -31.38
C ALA A 29 -8.88 -15.21 -31.18
N LEU A 30 -9.33 -15.11 -29.92
CA LEU A 30 -10.69 -14.69 -29.59
C LEU A 30 -10.97 -13.23 -30.02
N ALA A 31 -10.01 -12.31 -29.82
CA ALA A 31 -10.15 -10.93 -30.30
C ALA A 31 -10.27 -10.84 -31.83
N ILE A 32 -9.47 -11.63 -32.55
CA ILE A 32 -9.57 -11.73 -34.02
C ILE A 32 -10.92 -12.31 -34.39
N LEU A 33 -11.43 -13.31 -33.67
CA LEU A 33 -12.78 -13.85 -33.94
C LEU A 33 -13.86 -12.79 -33.77
N PHE A 34 -13.81 -11.92 -32.79
CA PHE A 34 -14.75 -10.81 -32.65
C PHE A 34 -14.63 -9.79 -33.78
N LEU A 35 -13.44 -9.50 -34.30
CA LEU A 35 -13.28 -8.66 -35.50
C LEU A 35 -13.87 -9.31 -36.71
N VAL A 36 -13.68 -10.61 -36.91
CA VAL A 36 -14.29 -11.36 -38.01
C VAL A 36 -15.83 -11.33 -37.92
N LEU A 37 -16.38 -11.54 -36.70
CA LEU A 37 -17.81 -11.44 -36.44
C LEU A 37 -18.32 -10.03 -36.75
N ALA A 38 -17.61 -8.97 -36.38
CA ALA A 38 -17.98 -7.60 -36.72
C ALA A 38 -18.06 -7.39 -38.22
N VAL A 39 -17.08 -7.88 -38.99
CA VAL A 39 -17.09 -7.81 -40.46
C VAL A 39 -18.26 -8.60 -41.08
N ILE A 40 -18.55 -9.78 -40.55
CA ILE A 40 -19.69 -10.60 -40.98
C ILE A 40 -21.01 -9.83 -40.77
N PHE A 41 -21.23 -9.25 -39.58
CA PHE A 41 -22.44 -8.47 -39.28
C PHE A 41 -22.55 -7.19 -40.13
N VAL A 42 -21.42 -6.52 -40.43
CA VAL A 42 -21.41 -5.39 -41.37
C VAL A 42 -21.77 -5.84 -42.78
N SER A 43 -21.25 -7.00 -43.23
CA SER A 43 -21.59 -7.52 -44.58
C SER A 43 -23.08 -7.85 -44.74
N MET A 44 -23.77 -8.19 -43.65
CA MET A 44 -25.23 -8.43 -43.66
C MET A 44 -26.04 -7.17 -43.97
N TRP A 45 -25.50 -5.96 -43.76
CA TRP A 45 -26.17 -4.69 -44.11
C TRP A 45 -26.22 -4.45 -45.60
N PHE A 46 -25.24 -4.96 -46.37
CA PHE A 46 -25.15 -4.80 -47.80
C PHE A 46 -25.88 -5.90 -48.61
N GLY A 47 -26.56 -6.81 -47.91
CA GLY A 47 -27.29 -7.92 -48.45
C GLY A 47 -26.55 -9.25 -48.33
N THR A 48 -27.29 -10.27 -47.92
CA THR A 48 -26.73 -11.61 -47.66
C THR A 48 -26.60 -12.49 -48.88
N GLY A 49 -27.01 -12.00 -50.05
CA GLY A 49 -27.05 -12.80 -51.28
C GLY A 49 -27.80 -14.13 -51.08
N ASN A 50 -27.22 -15.23 -51.59
CA ASN A 50 -27.78 -16.58 -51.43
C ASN A 50 -27.29 -17.35 -50.17
N ALA A 51 -26.61 -16.67 -49.23
CA ALA A 51 -26.04 -17.31 -48.03
C ALA A 51 -27.13 -17.56 -46.95
N VAL A 52 -27.76 -18.71 -47.03
CA VAL A 52 -28.89 -19.12 -46.14
C VAL A 52 -28.54 -18.97 -44.66
N PHE A 53 -27.35 -19.36 -44.23
CA PHE A 53 -26.92 -19.25 -42.85
C PHE A 53 -26.86 -17.80 -42.34
N LEU A 54 -26.32 -16.89 -43.15
CA LEU A 54 -26.23 -15.47 -42.78
C LEU A 54 -27.61 -14.83 -42.69
N LYS A 55 -28.55 -15.22 -43.59
CA LYS A 55 -29.92 -14.75 -43.54
C LYS A 55 -30.65 -15.21 -42.27
N VAL A 56 -30.54 -16.49 -41.93
CA VAL A 56 -31.15 -17.05 -40.70
C VAL A 56 -30.55 -16.39 -39.44
N ALA A 57 -29.23 -16.17 -39.40
CA ALA A 57 -28.57 -15.50 -38.29
C ALA A 57 -29.02 -14.05 -38.15
N ASN A 58 -29.12 -13.29 -39.26
CA ASN A 58 -29.59 -11.92 -39.25
C ASN A 58 -31.06 -11.81 -38.81
N ASP A 59 -31.93 -12.64 -39.34
CA ASP A 59 -33.35 -12.64 -38.99
C ASP A 59 -33.57 -13.06 -37.55
N GLY A 60 -32.76 -14.02 -37.04
CA GLY A 60 -32.75 -14.40 -35.64
C GLY A 60 -32.33 -13.28 -34.72
N CYS A 61 -31.26 -12.55 -35.03
CA CYS A 61 -30.82 -11.39 -34.25
C CYS A 61 -31.86 -10.26 -34.30
N HIS A 62 -32.41 -9.96 -35.45
CA HIS A 62 -33.48 -8.96 -35.59
C HIS A 62 -34.73 -9.33 -34.79
N THR A 63 -35.14 -10.59 -34.79
CA THR A 63 -36.25 -11.07 -33.95
C THR A 63 -35.94 -10.91 -32.48
N ALA A 64 -34.69 -11.23 -32.04
CA ALA A 64 -34.31 -11.18 -30.64
C ALA A 64 -34.15 -9.75 -30.10
N ILE A 65 -33.36 -8.90 -30.77
CA ILE A 65 -32.94 -7.58 -30.28
C ILE A 65 -33.30 -6.40 -31.23
N GLY A 66 -34.05 -6.66 -32.29
CA GLY A 66 -34.51 -5.63 -33.20
C GLY A 66 -33.38 -4.83 -33.88
N HIS A 67 -33.57 -3.53 -34.01
CA HIS A 67 -32.60 -2.61 -34.65
C HIS A 67 -31.26 -2.54 -33.93
N THR A 68 -31.15 -3.05 -32.66
CA THR A 68 -29.88 -3.16 -31.94
C THR A 68 -28.89 -4.07 -32.66
N THR A 69 -29.33 -4.95 -33.54
CA THR A 69 -28.51 -5.79 -34.40
C THR A 69 -27.48 -4.95 -35.20
N TYR A 70 -27.84 -3.73 -35.61
CA TYR A 70 -26.92 -2.81 -36.29
C TYR A 70 -25.82 -2.26 -35.43
N LEU A 71 -25.92 -2.34 -34.08
CA LEU A 71 -24.89 -1.92 -33.16
C LEU A 71 -23.91 -3.04 -32.75
N LEU A 72 -24.25 -4.31 -33.03
CA LEU A 72 -23.40 -5.46 -32.67
C LEU A 72 -21.97 -5.36 -33.22
N PRO A 73 -21.71 -4.93 -34.49
CA PRO A 73 -20.36 -4.78 -35.01
C PRO A 73 -19.50 -3.83 -34.15
N LEU A 74 -20.08 -2.71 -33.68
CA LEU A 74 -19.38 -1.74 -32.87
C LEU A 74 -19.03 -2.33 -31.48
N ILE A 75 -19.94 -3.11 -30.90
CA ILE A 75 -19.73 -3.80 -29.64
C ILE A 75 -18.63 -4.87 -29.78
N PHE A 76 -18.61 -5.63 -30.86
CA PHE A 76 -17.57 -6.63 -31.13
C PHE A 76 -16.20 -6.01 -31.33
N VAL A 77 -16.12 -4.89 -32.09
CA VAL A 77 -14.87 -4.13 -32.24
C VAL A 77 -14.41 -3.60 -30.88
N TYR A 78 -15.32 -3.07 -30.07
CA TYR A 78 -14.98 -2.60 -28.71
C TYR A 78 -14.38 -3.74 -27.84
N ILE A 79 -15.04 -4.90 -27.81
CA ILE A 79 -14.56 -6.08 -27.06
C ILE A 79 -13.16 -6.50 -27.56
N ALA A 80 -12.96 -6.57 -28.89
CA ALA A 80 -11.70 -6.92 -29.49
C ALA A 80 -10.58 -5.95 -29.10
N VAL A 81 -10.83 -4.64 -29.16
CA VAL A 81 -9.88 -3.60 -28.74
C VAL A 81 -9.55 -3.71 -27.25
N MET A 82 -10.54 -3.99 -26.40
CA MET A 82 -10.31 -4.17 -24.96
C MET A 82 -9.48 -5.42 -24.67
N ILE A 83 -9.68 -6.53 -25.43
CA ILE A 83 -8.82 -7.72 -25.31
C ILE A 83 -7.37 -7.40 -25.68
N PHE A 84 -7.12 -6.63 -26.75
CA PHE A 84 -5.77 -6.24 -27.16
C PHE A 84 -5.11 -5.26 -26.18
N ARG A 85 -5.88 -4.40 -25.52
CA ARG A 85 -5.37 -3.41 -24.55
C ARG A 85 -5.20 -3.97 -23.13
N ALA A 86 -5.79 -5.13 -22.84
CA ALA A 86 -5.80 -5.70 -21.49
C ALA A 86 -4.38 -6.09 -21.01
N PRO A 87 -3.84 -5.52 -19.92
CA PRO A 87 -2.58 -5.97 -19.33
C PRO A 87 -2.74 -7.43 -18.87
N ASN A 88 -1.74 -8.26 -19.13
CA ASN A 88 -1.74 -9.70 -18.83
C ASN A 88 -2.84 -10.52 -19.52
N ASN A 89 -3.37 -10.05 -20.62
CA ASN A 89 -4.42 -10.74 -21.39
C ASN A 89 -5.65 -11.18 -20.56
N ARG A 90 -5.98 -10.50 -19.48
CA ARG A 90 -7.20 -10.74 -18.69
C ARG A 90 -8.18 -9.60 -18.92
N LEU A 91 -9.30 -9.88 -19.60
CA LEU A 91 -10.44 -8.98 -19.64
C LEU A 91 -11.10 -8.93 -18.27
N ASP A 92 -11.34 -7.72 -17.81
CA ASP A 92 -12.15 -7.51 -16.61
C ASP A 92 -13.59 -8.01 -16.90
N PRO A 93 -14.21 -8.82 -16.02
CA PRO A 93 -15.61 -9.25 -16.15
C PRO A 93 -16.59 -8.09 -16.37
N SER A 94 -16.25 -6.90 -15.89
CA SER A 94 -17.01 -5.67 -16.07
C SER A 94 -17.24 -5.31 -17.55
N VAL A 95 -16.27 -5.56 -18.44
CA VAL A 95 -16.38 -5.29 -19.88
C VAL A 95 -17.46 -6.14 -20.54
N TRP A 96 -17.54 -7.42 -20.15
CA TRP A 96 -18.58 -8.33 -20.65
C TRP A 96 -19.97 -7.90 -20.19
N ILE A 97 -20.11 -7.61 -18.89
CA ILE A 97 -21.38 -7.18 -18.29
C ILE A 97 -21.85 -5.88 -18.94
N ALA A 98 -20.97 -4.90 -19.09
CA ALA A 98 -21.31 -3.63 -19.71
C ALA A 98 -21.72 -3.77 -21.18
N SER A 99 -21.04 -4.63 -21.95
CA SER A 99 -21.39 -4.90 -23.35
C SER A 99 -22.77 -5.54 -23.49
N ILE A 100 -23.10 -6.49 -22.60
CA ILE A 100 -24.43 -7.13 -22.57
C ILE A 100 -25.50 -6.10 -22.18
N LEU A 101 -25.27 -5.31 -21.12
CA LEU A 101 -26.21 -4.27 -20.70
C LEU A 101 -26.49 -3.25 -21.79
N MET A 102 -25.48 -2.85 -22.59
CA MET A 102 -25.66 -1.96 -23.73
C MET A 102 -26.66 -2.53 -24.74
N ILE A 103 -26.57 -3.82 -25.04
CA ILE A 103 -27.52 -4.48 -25.97
C ILE A 103 -28.95 -4.40 -25.41
N PHE A 104 -29.11 -4.66 -24.12
CA PHE A 104 -30.42 -4.57 -23.47
C PHE A 104 -31.00 -3.15 -23.52
N TRP A 105 -30.20 -2.14 -23.15
CA TRP A 105 -30.70 -0.75 -23.13
C TRP A 105 -31.04 -0.21 -24.52
N PHE A 106 -30.23 -0.53 -25.55
CA PHE A 106 -30.53 -0.14 -26.93
C PHE A 106 -31.75 -0.89 -27.47
N SER A 107 -31.91 -2.17 -27.16
CA SER A 107 -33.10 -2.93 -27.52
C SER A 107 -34.36 -2.33 -26.88
N GLY A 108 -34.27 -1.93 -25.62
CA GLY A 108 -35.34 -1.24 -24.91
C GLY A 108 -35.72 0.09 -25.54
N ILE A 109 -34.74 0.99 -25.81
CA ILE A 109 -35.02 2.33 -26.36
C ILE A 109 -35.59 2.27 -27.78
N PHE A 110 -35.08 1.38 -28.65
CA PHE A 110 -35.62 1.19 -29.99
C PHE A 110 -37.05 0.61 -30.00
N GLY A 111 -37.40 -0.18 -29.00
CA GLY A 111 -38.73 -0.73 -28.84
C GLY A 111 -39.76 0.23 -28.26
N VAL A 112 -39.40 1.40 -27.68
CA VAL A 112 -40.37 2.35 -27.09
C VAL A 112 -41.32 2.95 -28.12
N PRO A 113 -40.87 3.44 -29.34
CA PRO A 113 -41.76 4.00 -30.30
C PRO A 113 -42.82 3.00 -30.82
N SER A 114 -42.41 1.75 -31.06
CA SER A 114 -43.22 0.67 -31.63
C SER A 114 -44.01 -0.12 -30.55
N TYR A 115 -43.94 0.23 -29.29
CA TYR A 115 -44.68 -0.45 -28.23
C TYR A 115 -46.20 -0.37 -28.47
N GLY A 116 -46.82 -1.54 -28.58
CA GLY A 116 -48.27 -1.68 -28.91
C GLY A 116 -48.61 -1.69 -30.38
N THR A 117 -47.63 -1.72 -31.30
CA THR A 117 -47.79 -1.93 -32.76
C THR A 117 -47.23 -3.29 -33.17
N LEU A 118 -47.51 -3.71 -34.42
CA LEU A 118 -46.98 -4.95 -35.01
C LEU A 118 -45.50 -4.85 -35.38
N ASP A 119 -44.90 -3.67 -35.32
CA ASP A 119 -43.51 -3.41 -35.69
C ASP A 119 -42.60 -3.71 -34.48
N GLN A 120 -41.72 -4.72 -34.60
CA GLN A 120 -40.82 -5.18 -33.56
C GLN A 120 -39.44 -4.50 -33.62
N SER A 121 -39.39 -3.18 -33.68
CA SER A 121 -38.11 -2.43 -33.78
C SER A 121 -37.15 -2.65 -32.62
N GLY A 122 -37.62 -3.04 -31.42
CA GLY A 122 -36.81 -3.43 -30.27
C GLY A 122 -36.58 -4.95 -30.13
N GLY A 123 -37.18 -5.77 -31.00
CA GLY A 123 -37.17 -7.23 -30.87
C GLY A 123 -37.90 -7.72 -29.60
N VAL A 124 -37.87 -9.03 -29.40
CA VAL A 124 -38.49 -9.68 -28.22
C VAL A 124 -37.95 -9.10 -26.89
N VAL A 125 -36.64 -8.82 -26.82
CA VAL A 125 -36.01 -8.27 -25.63
C VAL A 125 -36.55 -6.88 -25.29
N GLY A 126 -36.60 -5.99 -26.30
CA GLY A 126 -37.13 -4.63 -26.14
C GLY A 126 -38.61 -4.60 -25.80
N GLU A 127 -39.41 -5.49 -26.37
CA GLU A 127 -40.83 -5.62 -26.06
C GLU A 127 -41.03 -6.03 -24.58
N TYR A 128 -40.31 -7.06 -24.15
CA TYR A 128 -40.39 -7.52 -22.75
C TYR A 128 -40.02 -6.44 -21.74
N MET A 129 -38.95 -5.70 -22.00
CA MET A 129 -38.53 -4.59 -21.13
C MET A 129 -39.55 -3.45 -21.13
N ASN A 130 -40.10 -3.10 -22.27
CA ASN A 130 -41.07 -2.02 -22.42
C ASN A 130 -42.45 -2.37 -21.87
N LYS A 131 -42.78 -3.66 -21.76
CA LYS A 131 -44.00 -4.14 -21.11
C LYS A 131 -44.10 -3.68 -19.64
N PHE A 132 -42.95 -3.53 -18.97
CA PHE A 132 -42.90 -2.99 -17.63
C PHE A 132 -42.77 -1.47 -17.61
N LEU A 133 -41.77 -0.92 -18.34
CA LEU A 133 -41.41 0.51 -18.29
C LEU A 133 -42.45 1.40 -18.95
N VAL A 134 -42.82 1.11 -20.19
CA VAL A 134 -43.75 1.98 -20.94
C VAL A 134 -45.16 1.90 -20.39
N LYS A 135 -45.59 0.72 -19.91
CA LYS A 135 -46.90 0.54 -19.31
C LYS A 135 -47.07 1.34 -18.00
N ASN A 136 -46.02 1.43 -17.19
CA ASN A 136 -46.10 2.09 -15.86
C ASN A 136 -45.69 3.56 -15.88
N LEU A 137 -44.76 3.96 -16.76
CA LEU A 137 -44.13 5.28 -16.79
C LEU A 137 -44.39 6.10 -18.03
N GLY A 138 -45.00 5.48 -19.06
CA GLY A 138 -45.24 6.13 -20.35
C GLY A 138 -43.98 6.23 -21.23
N LYS A 139 -44.20 6.54 -22.55
CA LYS A 139 -43.11 6.54 -23.54
C LYS A 139 -42.01 7.55 -23.25
N GLY A 140 -42.31 8.79 -22.84
CA GLY A 140 -41.33 9.84 -22.64
C GLY A 140 -40.35 9.57 -21.48
N LEU A 141 -40.88 9.16 -20.33
CA LEU A 141 -40.03 8.86 -19.16
C LEU A 141 -39.21 7.58 -19.37
N SER A 142 -39.76 6.61 -20.10
CA SER A 142 -39.03 5.38 -20.44
C SER A 142 -37.81 5.67 -21.34
N ILE A 143 -37.95 6.55 -22.35
CA ILE A 143 -36.80 6.99 -23.17
C ILE A 143 -35.75 7.66 -22.32
N LEU A 144 -36.13 8.58 -21.39
CA LEU A 144 -35.20 9.26 -20.51
C LEU A 144 -34.42 8.26 -19.65
N ILE A 145 -35.10 7.27 -19.08
CA ILE A 145 -34.46 6.22 -18.26
C ILE A 145 -33.45 5.44 -19.09
N TYR A 146 -33.80 4.99 -20.30
CA TYR A 146 -32.88 4.27 -21.17
C TYR A 146 -31.66 5.11 -21.57
N VAL A 147 -31.85 6.39 -21.87
CA VAL A 147 -30.74 7.31 -22.19
C VAL A 147 -29.80 7.45 -21.00
N VAL A 148 -30.32 7.59 -19.78
CA VAL A 148 -29.51 7.65 -18.57
C VAL A 148 -28.75 6.34 -18.33
N LEU A 149 -29.39 5.18 -18.52
CA LEU A 149 -28.76 3.86 -18.37
C LEU A 149 -27.66 3.63 -19.41
N ILE A 150 -27.88 4.04 -20.68
CA ILE A 150 -26.87 3.99 -21.73
C ILE A 150 -25.68 4.88 -21.37
N LEU A 151 -25.92 6.11 -20.90
CA LEU A 151 -24.86 7.04 -20.47
C LEU A 151 -24.05 6.49 -19.29
N ILE A 152 -24.71 5.95 -18.27
CA ILE A 152 -24.03 5.34 -17.11
C ILE A 152 -23.17 4.15 -17.57
N THR A 153 -23.72 3.28 -18.44
CA THR A 153 -22.99 2.11 -18.93
C THR A 153 -21.81 2.53 -19.81
N ALA A 154 -21.96 3.56 -20.64
CA ALA A 154 -20.89 4.11 -21.45
C ALA A 154 -19.76 4.71 -20.60
N LEU A 155 -20.09 5.45 -19.55
CA LEU A 155 -19.12 5.98 -18.59
C LEU A 155 -18.35 4.85 -17.90
N PHE A 156 -19.04 3.79 -17.51
CA PHE A 156 -18.44 2.61 -16.94
C PHE A 156 -17.49 1.89 -17.91
N MET A 157 -17.84 1.81 -19.18
CA MET A 157 -16.99 1.23 -20.25
C MET A 157 -15.71 2.03 -20.48
N TYR A 158 -15.74 3.35 -20.35
CA TYR A 158 -14.58 4.23 -20.52
C TYR A 158 -13.76 4.45 -19.25
N ALA A 159 -14.20 3.95 -18.11
CA ALA A 159 -13.57 4.16 -16.79
C ALA A 159 -13.32 5.64 -16.46
N GLU A 160 -14.17 6.55 -16.97
CA GLU A 160 -14.07 8.00 -16.74
C GLU A 160 -15.20 8.49 -15.83
N THR A 161 -14.92 9.56 -15.08
CA THR A 161 -15.96 10.20 -14.28
C THR A 161 -16.88 11.07 -15.15
N PRO A 162 -18.18 11.25 -14.79
CA PRO A 162 -19.11 12.09 -15.55
C PRO A 162 -18.58 13.51 -15.80
N LEU A 163 -17.85 14.08 -14.83
CA LEU A 163 -17.27 15.41 -14.94
C LEU A 163 -16.14 15.50 -15.97
N ALA A 164 -15.35 14.44 -16.13
CA ALA A 164 -14.27 14.38 -17.12
C ALA A 164 -14.83 14.29 -18.53
N LEU A 165 -15.90 13.51 -18.74
CA LEU A 165 -16.58 13.42 -20.02
C LEU A 165 -17.24 14.76 -20.40
N PHE A 166 -17.88 15.43 -19.44
CA PHE A 166 -18.51 16.75 -19.68
C PHE A 166 -17.48 17.80 -20.11
N ARG A 167 -16.28 17.80 -19.50
CA ARG A 167 -15.16 18.66 -19.90
C ARG A 167 -14.66 18.34 -21.32
N LYS A 168 -14.57 17.07 -21.70
CA LYS A 168 -14.17 16.66 -23.06
C LYS A 168 -15.21 17.07 -24.10
N ILE A 169 -16.50 16.87 -23.82
CA ILE A 169 -17.58 17.29 -24.72
C ILE A 169 -17.61 18.81 -24.84
N ALA A 170 -17.49 19.53 -23.71
CA ALA A 170 -17.44 21.00 -23.72
C ALA A 170 -16.21 21.54 -24.50
N SER A 171 -15.09 20.81 -24.52
CA SER A 171 -13.90 21.18 -25.32
C SER A 171 -14.12 20.99 -26.83
N ILE A 172 -14.92 20.01 -27.24
CA ILE A 172 -15.25 19.78 -28.67
C ILE A 172 -16.16 20.91 -29.20
N PHE A 173 -17.09 21.38 -28.38
CA PHE A 173 -17.95 22.52 -28.73
C PHE A 173 -17.23 23.87 -28.62
N LYS A 174 -16.09 23.97 -27.92
CA LYS A 174 -15.26 25.18 -27.81
C LYS A 174 -14.33 25.39 -29.01
N THR A 175 -14.13 24.38 -29.87
CA THR A 175 -13.21 24.46 -31.02
C THR A 175 -13.77 25.22 -32.22
N SER A 176 -15.02 25.71 -32.18
CA SER A 176 -15.66 26.46 -33.28
C SER A 176 -15.64 27.99 -33.12
N LYS A 177 -14.89 28.56 -32.10
CA LYS A 177 -14.78 30.01 -31.92
C LYS A 177 -13.33 30.51 -31.82
N ASN A 178 -12.44 29.98 -32.66
CA ASN A 178 -11.02 30.37 -32.69
C ASN A 178 -10.73 31.64 -33.49
N GLY A 179 -11.74 32.46 -33.86
CA GLY A 179 -11.53 33.74 -34.52
C GLY A 179 -11.38 34.94 -33.59
N GLU A 180 -12.00 34.86 -32.38
CA GLU A 180 -12.02 36.00 -31.45
C GLU A 180 -10.92 35.93 -30.37
N ASP A 181 -10.38 34.74 -30.09
CA ASP A 181 -9.34 34.57 -29.03
C ASP A 181 -7.93 34.98 -29.50
N GLU A 182 -7.64 34.98 -30.81
CA GLU A 182 -6.35 35.51 -31.32
C GLU A 182 -6.29 37.03 -31.28
N GLU A 183 -7.42 37.74 -31.45
CA GLU A 183 -7.49 39.18 -31.36
C GLU A 183 -7.40 39.66 -29.93
N ASN A 184 -8.03 38.95 -28.98
CA ASN A 184 -7.92 39.20 -27.53
C ASN A 184 -6.52 38.87 -26.99
N ALA A 185 -5.85 37.83 -27.50
CA ALA A 185 -4.46 37.53 -27.13
C ALA A 185 -3.47 38.57 -27.65
N ARG A 186 -3.72 39.17 -28.83
CA ARG A 186 -2.94 40.29 -29.36
C ARG A 186 -3.16 41.59 -28.57
N VAL A 187 -4.38 41.87 -28.14
CA VAL A 187 -4.72 43.02 -27.29
C VAL A 187 -4.12 42.86 -25.90
N MET A 188 -4.15 41.68 -25.28
CA MET A 188 -3.47 41.41 -24.00
C MET A 188 -1.95 41.50 -24.09
N ARG A 189 -1.31 41.03 -25.19
CA ARG A 189 0.12 41.19 -25.40
C ARG A 189 0.52 42.66 -25.58
N LYS A 190 -0.26 43.44 -26.27
CA LYS A 190 -0.01 44.92 -26.42
C LYS A 190 -0.18 45.67 -25.10
N ASN A 191 -1.15 45.27 -24.26
CA ASN A 191 -1.34 45.87 -22.96
C ASN A 191 -0.26 45.44 -21.94
N THR A 192 0.29 44.22 -22.06
CA THR A 192 1.40 43.72 -21.20
C THR A 192 2.75 44.39 -21.60
N GLU A 193 2.96 44.71 -22.89
CA GLU A 193 4.15 45.48 -23.32
C GLU A 193 4.08 46.98 -22.94
N LYS A 194 2.87 47.58 -22.86
CA LYS A 194 2.68 48.92 -22.34
C LYS A 194 2.83 49.05 -20.83
N ALA A 195 2.46 47.97 -20.08
CA ALA A 195 2.62 47.93 -18.63
C ALA A 195 4.07 47.65 -18.16
N LYS A 196 5.01 47.31 -19.07
CA LYS A 196 6.44 47.12 -18.75
C LYS A 196 7.29 48.37 -18.81
N LYS A 197 6.72 49.56 -18.99
CA LYS A 197 7.46 50.82 -19.10
C LYS A 197 7.21 51.84 -17.99
N ASP A 198 6.39 51.52 -17.00
CA ASP A 198 6.18 52.37 -15.82
C ASP A 198 6.60 51.63 -14.55
N ASP A 199 7.75 51.98 -14.07
CA ASP A 199 8.28 52.14 -12.72
C ASP A 199 7.66 51.27 -11.61
N LEU A 200 8.29 50.17 -11.27
CA LEU A 200 8.11 49.45 -10.01
C LEU A 200 9.12 49.98 -8.98
N GLY A 201 8.90 51.21 -8.54
CA GLY A 201 9.47 51.73 -7.31
C GLY A 201 8.86 51.02 -6.11
N ASP A 202 9.72 50.49 -5.24
CA ASP A 202 9.48 50.05 -3.86
C ASP A 202 8.20 49.20 -3.57
N PHE A 203 8.19 47.95 -3.93
CA PHE A 203 7.25 46.98 -3.39
C PHE A 203 7.76 46.39 -2.06
N LYS A 204 7.45 47.04 -0.94
CA LYS A 204 7.60 46.49 0.40
C LYS A 204 6.39 45.63 0.73
N VAL A 205 6.56 44.31 0.83
CA VAL A 205 5.59 43.44 1.46
C VAL A 205 5.73 43.57 2.97
N VAL A 206 4.82 44.32 3.59
CA VAL A 206 4.64 44.34 5.05
C VAL A 206 3.58 43.29 5.38
N ALA A 207 4.01 42.18 5.95
CA ALA A 207 3.12 41.17 6.53
C ALA A 207 2.70 41.65 7.92
N ASN A 208 1.58 42.35 8.02
CA ASN A 208 0.87 42.52 9.27
C ASN A 208 -0.24 41.47 9.33
N VAL A 209 0.02 40.39 10.04
CA VAL A 209 -1.04 39.50 10.52
C VAL A 209 -1.41 39.99 11.93
N GLU A 210 -2.46 40.74 12.02
CA GLU A 210 -3.11 41.01 13.30
C GLU A 210 -3.82 39.75 13.79
N THR A 211 -3.40 39.27 14.96
CA THR A 211 -4.07 38.22 15.70
C THR A 211 -5.32 38.80 16.34
N VAL A 212 -6.48 38.43 15.83
CA VAL A 212 -7.76 38.72 16.46
C VAL A 212 -7.93 37.81 17.66
N ASN A 213 -7.81 38.41 18.87
CA ASN A 213 -8.22 37.83 20.13
C ASN A 213 -9.72 37.96 20.22
N ASP A 214 -10.46 36.86 20.05
CA ASP A 214 -11.87 36.81 20.45
C ASP A 214 -12.06 35.68 21.48
N LYS A 215 -12.00 36.11 22.73
CA LYS A 215 -12.57 35.40 23.87
C LYS A 215 -14.09 35.49 23.76
N LYS A 216 -14.75 34.38 23.40
CA LYS A 216 -16.15 34.16 23.78
C LYS A 216 -16.26 32.81 24.47
N ASN A 217 -16.43 32.91 25.78
CA ASN A 217 -16.94 31.87 26.66
C ASN A 217 -18.23 31.27 26.07
N ARG A 218 -18.20 29.95 25.79
CA ARG A 218 -19.42 29.14 25.77
C ARG A 218 -19.31 28.12 26.88
N GLU A 219 -20.10 28.39 27.92
CA GLU A 219 -20.40 27.43 28.97
C GLU A 219 -21.08 26.20 28.37
N MET A 220 -20.51 25.01 28.65
CA MET A 220 -21.18 23.74 28.37
C MET A 220 -22.09 23.37 29.53
N PRO A 221 -23.30 22.84 29.27
CA PRO A 221 -24.19 22.38 30.32
C PRO A 221 -23.65 21.17 31.06
N PRO A 222 -23.99 21.00 32.36
CA PRO A 222 -23.43 19.94 33.19
C PRO A 222 -23.99 18.56 32.79
N LEU A 223 -23.09 17.60 32.57
CA LEU A 223 -23.42 16.19 32.39
C LEU A 223 -23.94 15.61 33.71
N LYS A 224 -25.11 15.00 33.66
CA LYS A 224 -25.71 14.25 34.77
C LYS A 224 -24.83 13.09 35.17
N LYS A 225 -24.50 13.01 36.47
CA LYS A 225 -23.89 11.86 37.10
C LYS A 225 -24.81 10.64 36.98
N THR A 226 -24.31 9.62 36.27
CA THR A 226 -24.88 8.26 36.33
C THR A 226 -24.13 7.50 37.39
N GLU A 227 -24.88 6.90 38.31
CA GLU A 227 -24.37 6.11 39.44
C GLU A 227 -23.43 4.99 38.96
N GLN A 228 -22.28 4.91 39.62
CA GLN A 228 -21.31 3.85 39.42
C GLN A 228 -21.84 2.55 40.07
N ALA A 229 -22.06 1.53 39.25
CA ALA A 229 -22.08 0.16 39.73
C ALA A 229 -20.64 -0.25 40.05
N GLU A 230 -20.41 -0.68 41.26
CA GLU A 230 -19.13 -1.28 41.69
C GLU A 230 -18.84 -2.52 40.83
N VAL A 231 -17.85 -2.39 39.96
CA VAL A 231 -17.22 -3.49 39.24
C VAL A 231 -15.97 -3.86 40.06
N LYS A 232 -15.96 -5.09 40.55
CA LYS A 232 -14.76 -5.70 41.18
C LYS A 232 -13.56 -5.45 40.30
N ALA A 233 -12.49 -4.93 40.94
CA ALA A 233 -11.20 -4.68 40.32
C ALA A 233 -10.61 -6.01 39.84
N THR A 234 -10.69 -6.24 38.53
CA THR A 234 -9.78 -7.11 37.81
C THR A 234 -8.52 -6.30 37.55
N GLU A 235 -7.36 -6.82 37.92
CA GLU A 235 -6.06 -6.22 37.65
C GLU A 235 -5.96 -5.80 36.20
N GLU A 236 -5.95 -4.49 35.93
CA GLU A 236 -5.74 -3.98 34.56
C GLU A 236 -4.29 -4.25 34.16
N PRO A 237 -4.02 -4.95 33.07
CA PRO A 237 -2.65 -5.21 32.62
C PRO A 237 -1.93 -3.89 32.34
N MET A 238 -0.82 -3.65 33.07
CA MET A 238 -0.03 -2.41 32.95
C MET A 238 0.68 -2.30 31.58
N ALA A 239 0.80 -1.08 31.05
CA ALA A 239 1.61 -0.81 29.87
C ALA A 239 3.10 -1.05 30.15
N LEU A 240 3.86 -1.38 29.09
CA LEU A 240 5.30 -1.62 29.19
C LEU A 240 6.03 -0.35 29.65
N VAL A 241 6.73 -0.45 30.77
CA VAL A 241 7.55 0.60 31.35
C VAL A 241 8.98 0.09 31.46
N ALA A 242 9.97 0.92 31.16
CA ALA A 242 11.37 0.55 31.22
C ALA A 242 12.12 1.36 32.28
N VAL A 243 12.98 0.67 33.05
CA VAL A 243 13.89 1.29 34.00
C VAL A 243 15.12 1.82 33.28
N SER A 244 15.47 3.07 33.50
CA SER A 244 16.67 3.69 32.93
C SER A 244 17.94 3.13 33.58
N ASP A 245 18.88 2.67 32.73
CA ASP A 245 20.25 2.33 33.22
C ASP A 245 21.15 3.55 33.10
N PRO A 246 21.56 4.16 34.20
CA PRO A 246 22.46 5.33 34.21
C PRO A 246 23.88 5.01 33.71
N ASN A 247 24.27 3.73 33.67
CA ASN A 247 25.60 3.30 33.21
C ASN A 247 25.63 2.95 31.70
N TRP A 248 24.50 3.04 31.00
CA TRP A 248 24.41 2.72 29.58
C TRP A 248 25.35 3.60 28.76
N LYS A 249 26.14 2.98 27.88
CA LYS A 249 27.05 3.66 26.95
C LYS A 249 26.58 3.47 25.51
N MET A 250 26.44 4.57 24.78
CA MET A 250 26.14 4.51 23.36
C MET A 250 27.32 3.94 22.56
N PRO A 251 27.09 3.20 21.45
CA PRO A 251 28.14 2.67 20.60
C PRO A 251 29.07 3.79 20.08
N SER A 252 30.38 3.55 20.09
CA SER A 252 31.34 4.49 19.53
C SER A 252 31.33 4.45 18.00
N LEU A 253 31.50 5.60 17.35
CA LEU A 253 31.67 5.68 15.91
C LEU A 253 32.93 4.96 15.39
N ASP A 254 33.89 4.62 16.28
CA ASP A 254 35.09 3.87 15.91
C ASP A 254 34.81 2.41 15.54
N LEU A 255 33.60 1.90 15.86
CA LEU A 255 33.16 0.57 15.44
C LEU A 255 32.90 0.51 13.93
N LEU A 256 32.67 1.67 13.32
CA LEU A 256 32.33 1.82 11.90
C LEU A 256 33.56 2.13 11.03
N ASN A 257 33.48 1.75 9.75
CA ASN A 257 34.53 1.96 8.78
C ASN A 257 34.59 3.44 8.33
N LYS A 258 35.79 4.02 8.40
CA LYS A 258 36.06 5.41 8.02
C LYS A 258 36.42 5.62 6.54
N LYS A 259 36.62 4.53 5.79
CA LYS A 259 37.01 4.60 4.37
C LYS A 259 35.85 5.00 3.49
N THR A 260 36.06 6.04 2.68
CA THR A 260 35.14 6.49 1.64
C THR A 260 35.83 6.43 0.29
N THR A 261 35.09 6.08 -0.75
CA THR A 261 35.55 6.15 -2.14
C THR A 261 34.93 7.39 -2.78
N PRO A 262 35.72 8.31 -3.40
CA PRO A 262 35.16 9.46 -4.10
C PRO A 262 34.43 9.03 -5.38
N ALA A 263 33.49 9.87 -5.84
CA ALA A 263 32.82 9.69 -7.11
C ALA A 263 33.72 10.10 -8.27
N ASP A 264 33.69 9.36 -9.38
CA ASP A 264 34.25 9.76 -10.66
C ASP A 264 33.12 9.96 -11.68
N PRO A 265 32.76 11.20 -12.04
CA PRO A 265 31.72 11.50 -13.02
C PRO A 265 32.17 11.28 -14.48
N GLY A 266 33.45 11.06 -14.73
CA GLY A 266 34.02 11.10 -16.06
C GLY A 266 34.13 12.54 -16.62
N ASN A 267 34.15 12.68 -17.94
CA ASN A 267 34.21 13.99 -18.58
C ASN A 267 32.83 14.66 -18.61
N THR A 268 32.57 15.53 -17.63
CA THR A 268 31.28 16.23 -17.47
C THR A 268 31.01 17.22 -18.62
N GLU A 269 32.01 17.85 -19.20
CA GLU A 269 31.83 18.80 -20.33
C GLU A 269 31.45 18.04 -21.59
N GLU A 270 32.09 16.92 -21.88
CA GLU A 270 31.78 16.09 -23.03
C GLU A 270 30.38 15.50 -22.93
N ASN A 271 30.02 14.97 -21.76
CA ASN A 271 28.64 14.45 -21.50
C ASN A 271 27.61 15.58 -21.71
N ALA A 272 27.88 16.80 -21.27
CA ALA A 272 27.00 17.95 -21.47
C ALA A 272 26.80 18.27 -22.97
N ARG A 273 27.88 18.19 -23.79
CA ARG A 273 27.79 18.36 -25.25
C ARG A 273 26.96 17.23 -25.87
N ILE A 274 27.25 15.97 -25.54
CA ILE A 274 26.50 14.83 -26.09
C ILE A 274 25.01 14.97 -25.77
N ILE A 275 24.62 15.37 -24.56
CA ILE A 275 23.22 15.60 -24.19
C ILE A 275 22.60 16.70 -25.08
N LYS A 276 23.27 17.83 -25.22
CA LYS A 276 22.81 18.96 -26.03
C LYS A 276 22.62 18.54 -27.50
N ASP A 277 23.67 17.95 -28.08
CA ASP A 277 23.69 17.56 -29.49
C ASP A 277 22.63 16.47 -29.79
N THR A 278 22.47 15.51 -28.88
CA THR A 278 21.44 14.47 -29.03
C THR A 278 20.04 15.07 -29.02
N LEU A 279 19.73 16.00 -28.12
CA LEU A 279 18.41 16.64 -28.06
C LEU A 279 18.17 17.57 -29.26
N SER A 280 19.22 18.28 -29.76
CA SER A 280 19.13 19.10 -30.95
C SER A 280 18.80 18.30 -32.20
N GLN A 281 19.29 17.04 -32.35
CA GLN A 281 18.91 16.12 -33.43
C GLN A 281 17.41 15.80 -33.47
N PHE A 282 16.70 16.03 -32.37
CA PHE A 282 15.25 15.84 -32.24
C PHE A 282 14.47 17.15 -32.18
N ASP A 283 15.03 18.24 -32.71
CA ASP A 283 14.46 19.59 -32.71
C ASP A 283 14.17 20.13 -31.30
N ILE A 284 15.05 19.85 -30.35
CA ILE A 284 14.98 20.39 -28.98
C ILE A 284 16.31 21.03 -28.62
N ASP A 285 16.43 22.34 -28.88
CA ASP A 285 17.61 23.10 -28.55
C ASP A 285 17.60 23.52 -27.08
N VAL A 286 18.32 22.78 -26.24
CA VAL A 286 18.42 23.04 -24.80
C VAL A 286 19.69 23.85 -24.49
N THR A 287 19.61 24.70 -23.45
CA THR A 287 20.78 25.29 -22.83
C THR A 287 21.19 24.47 -21.62
N VAL A 288 22.48 24.06 -21.57
CA VAL A 288 23.03 23.39 -20.39
C VAL A 288 23.50 24.45 -19.41
N GLU A 289 22.89 24.48 -18.21
CA GLU A 289 23.20 25.49 -17.17
C GLU A 289 24.35 25.02 -16.25
N GLY A 290 24.50 23.70 -16.06
CA GLY A 290 25.54 23.13 -15.22
C GLY A 290 25.34 21.65 -14.92
N ALA A 291 26.23 21.12 -14.10
CA ALA A 291 26.19 19.72 -13.63
C ALA A 291 26.36 19.65 -12.11
N ASN A 292 25.49 18.93 -11.44
CA ASN A 292 25.57 18.65 -10.00
C ASN A 292 26.15 17.25 -9.82
N LEU A 293 27.33 17.16 -9.22
CA LEU A 293 27.99 15.88 -8.94
C LEU A 293 27.46 15.28 -7.64
N GLY A 294 26.70 14.21 -7.77
CA GLY A 294 26.22 13.42 -6.65
C GLY A 294 27.04 12.14 -6.43
N PRO A 295 26.72 11.38 -5.36
CA PRO A 295 27.49 10.18 -5.02
C PRO A 295 27.44 9.09 -6.10
N ARG A 296 26.30 8.90 -6.75
CA ARG A 296 26.08 7.83 -7.72
C ARG A 296 25.84 8.30 -9.13
N ILE A 297 25.30 9.50 -9.27
CA ILE A 297 24.94 10.10 -10.55
C ILE A 297 25.40 11.55 -10.60
N THR A 298 25.61 12.03 -11.82
CA THR A 298 25.76 13.46 -12.13
C THR A 298 24.49 13.95 -12.79
N GLN A 299 23.85 14.99 -12.23
CA GLN A 299 22.66 15.60 -12.79
C GLN A 299 23.05 16.83 -13.63
N TYR A 300 22.81 16.74 -14.95
CA TYR A 300 22.95 17.86 -15.88
C TYR A 300 21.66 18.67 -15.89
N THR A 301 21.78 19.95 -15.58
CA THR A 301 20.63 20.86 -15.50
C THR A 301 20.43 21.55 -16.85
N LEU A 302 19.27 21.34 -17.46
CA LEU A 302 18.94 21.85 -18.79
C LEU A 302 17.81 22.85 -18.71
N ARG A 303 17.90 23.92 -19.53
CA ARG A 303 16.78 24.82 -19.79
C ARG A 303 16.23 24.55 -21.17
N PRO A 304 15.04 23.96 -21.30
CA PRO A 304 14.40 23.75 -22.58
C PRO A 304 13.84 25.07 -23.12
N PRO A 305 13.73 25.25 -24.44
CA PRO A 305 13.08 26.40 -25.05
C PRO A 305 11.59 26.46 -24.71
N ALA A 306 11.03 27.67 -24.77
CA ALA A 306 9.60 27.87 -24.49
C ALA A 306 8.73 27.10 -25.49
N GLY A 307 7.66 26.40 -24.98
CA GLY A 307 6.74 25.64 -25.79
C GLY A 307 7.06 24.15 -25.95
N VAL A 308 8.21 23.68 -25.52
CA VAL A 308 8.54 22.24 -25.51
C VAL A 308 7.73 21.52 -24.47
N ARG A 309 6.99 20.48 -24.89
CA ARG A 309 6.21 19.63 -23.98
C ARG A 309 7.15 18.73 -23.18
N VAL A 310 7.01 18.74 -21.84
CA VAL A 310 7.82 17.92 -20.92
C VAL A 310 7.81 16.43 -21.31
N ASN A 311 6.66 15.89 -21.71
CA ASN A 311 6.54 14.50 -22.15
C ASN A 311 7.39 14.17 -23.39
N LYS A 312 7.68 15.17 -24.27
CA LYS A 312 8.59 14.98 -25.40
C LYS A 312 10.01 14.73 -24.91
N LEU A 313 10.48 15.49 -23.92
CA LEU A 313 11.81 15.29 -23.32
C LEU A 313 11.93 13.94 -22.60
N LEU A 314 10.92 13.54 -21.84
CA LEU A 314 10.91 12.26 -21.11
C LEU A 314 11.01 11.05 -22.01
N ALA A 315 10.58 11.16 -23.27
CA ALA A 315 10.61 10.05 -24.24
C ALA A 315 12.01 9.74 -24.78
N TYR A 316 12.98 10.67 -24.63
CA TYR A 316 14.34 10.51 -25.17
C TYR A 316 15.35 9.91 -24.18
N ASP A 317 14.91 9.39 -23.05
CA ASP A 317 15.77 8.76 -22.04
C ASP A 317 16.66 7.63 -22.61
N LYS A 318 16.08 6.80 -23.50
CA LYS A 318 16.82 5.72 -24.17
C LYS A 318 17.81 6.21 -25.22
N ASN A 319 17.45 7.27 -25.94
CA ASN A 319 18.34 7.87 -26.95
C ASN A 319 19.57 8.50 -26.26
N LEU A 320 19.34 9.22 -25.14
CA LEU A 320 20.42 9.78 -24.33
C LEU A 320 21.27 8.69 -23.69
N ALA A 321 20.66 7.61 -23.19
CA ALA A 321 21.40 6.47 -22.65
C ALA A 321 22.32 5.83 -23.69
N MET A 322 21.85 5.65 -24.92
CA MET A 322 22.64 5.13 -26.02
C MET A 322 23.80 6.08 -26.40
N ALA A 323 23.51 7.38 -26.51
CA ALA A 323 24.52 8.37 -26.89
C ALA A 323 25.63 8.53 -25.84
N LEU A 324 25.29 8.40 -24.55
CA LEU A 324 26.21 8.49 -23.42
C LEU A 324 26.82 7.14 -23.00
N ALA A 325 26.53 6.06 -23.73
CA ALA A 325 26.92 4.70 -23.38
C ALA A 325 26.61 4.33 -21.91
N ALA A 326 25.45 4.80 -21.40
CA ALA A 326 25.01 4.60 -20.03
C ALA A 326 23.93 3.52 -19.96
N ASP A 327 23.96 2.65 -18.93
CA ASP A 327 22.99 1.58 -18.77
C ASP A 327 21.56 2.11 -18.60
N LYS A 328 21.40 3.15 -17.80
CA LYS A 328 20.10 3.79 -17.51
C LYS A 328 20.27 5.28 -17.29
N ILE A 329 19.37 6.05 -17.85
CA ILE A 329 19.25 7.49 -17.61
C ILE A 329 17.86 7.80 -17.07
N ARG A 330 17.78 8.68 -16.07
CA ARG A 330 16.52 9.22 -15.58
C ARG A 330 16.45 10.72 -15.93
N ILE A 331 15.33 11.15 -16.45
CA ILE A 331 15.05 12.57 -16.69
C ILE A 331 14.06 13.05 -15.63
N GLU A 332 14.45 14.06 -14.85
CA GLU A 332 13.61 14.74 -13.89
C GLU A 332 13.06 16.03 -14.48
N ALA A 333 11.78 16.10 -14.74
CA ALA A 333 11.18 17.24 -15.41
C ALA A 333 9.80 17.61 -14.86
N PRO A 334 9.66 18.81 -14.26
CA PRO A 334 10.75 19.75 -13.92
C PRO A 334 11.49 19.35 -12.64
N ILE A 335 12.72 19.86 -12.47
CA ILE A 335 13.41 19.83 -11.17
C ILE A 335 12.56 20.63 -10.16
N PRO A 336 12.32 20.11 -8.95
CA PRO A 336 11.46 20.77 -7.97
C PRO A 336 11.83 22.23 -7.72
N ARG A 337 10.83 23.11 -7.75
CA ARG A 337 10.94 24.56 -7.54
C ARG A 337 11.76 25.32 -8.61
N THR A 338 11.99 24.69 -9.77
CA THR A 338 12.67 25.34 -10.90
C THR A 338 11.88 25.13 -12.19
N ASN A 339 12.24 25.87 -13.23
CA ASN A 339 11.76 25.68 -14.61
C ASN A 339 12.75 24.89 -15.48
N MET A 340 13.63 24.13 -14.85
CA MET A 340 14.70 23.37 -15.50
C MET A 340 14.39 21.87 -15.50
N VAL A 341 15.12 21.15 -16.34
CA VAL A 341 15.06 19.70 -16.47
C VAL A 341 16.41 19.12 -16.09
N GLY A 342 16.41 18.07 -15.27
CA GLY A 342 17.60 17.34 -14.87
C GLY A 342 17.75 16.06 -15.67
N VAL A 343 18.90 15.87 -16.33
CA VAL A 343 19.30 14.58 -16.91
C VAL A 343 20.31 13.93 -15.98
N GLU A 344 19.93 12.83 -15.39
CA GLU A 344 20.71 12.10 -14.38
C GLU A 344 21.49 10.98 -15.07
N VAL A 345 22.81 11.13 -15.13
CA VAL A 345 23.75 10.20 -15.78
C VAL A 345 24.56 9.48 -14.71
N PRO A 346 24.70 8.14 -14.77
CA PRO A 346 25.52 7.39 -13.84
C PRO A 346 26.98 7.84 -13.85
N ASN A 347 27.60 7.92 -12.68
CA ASN A 347 29.05 8.13 -12.57
C ASN A 347 29.79 6.87 -13.02
N ILE A 348 30.99 7.02 -13.58
CA ILE A 348 31.86 5.90 -13.95
C ILE A 348 32.21 5.07 -12.71
N THR A 349 32.63 5.77 -11.64
CA THR A 349 32.84 5.14 -10.33
C THR A 349 31.94 5.83 -9.32
N PRO A 350 30.99 5.10 -8.67
CA PRO A 350 30.16 5.68 -7.65
C PRO A 350 30.93 5.90 -6.34
N ALA A 351 30.60 6.97 -5.62
CA ALA A 351 31.10 7.18 -4.25
C ALA A 351 30.48 6.16 -3.30
N SER A 352 31.24 5.71 -2.30
CA SER A 352 30.70 4.98 -1.17
C SER A 352 30.18 5.94 -0.10
N VAL A 353 28.92 5.74 0.33
CA VAL A 353 28.30 6.52 1.41
C VAL A 353 28.27 5.64 2.66
N GLY A 354 29.26 5.78 3.54
CA GLY A 354 29.38 4.99 4.76
C GLY A 354 28.52 5.52 5.91
N LEU A 355 27.99 4.63 6.75
CA LEU A 355 27.21 5.00 7.94
C LEU A 355 28.01 5.92 8.89
N HIS A 356 29.32 5.66 9.07
CA HIS A 356 30.22 6.50 9.86
C HIS A 356 30.17 7.99 9.46
N GLU A 357 30.24 8.27 8.16
CA GLU A 357 30.25 9.63 7.63
C GLU A 357 28.93 10.35 7.93
N LEU A 358 27.79 9.65 7.79
CA LEU A 358 26.47 10.22 8.02
C LEU A 358 26.23 10.53 9.49
N LEU A 359 26.54 9.59 10.38
CA LEU A 359 26.40 9.78 11.84
C LEU A 359 27.33 10.86 12.40
N ARG A 360 28.44 11.13 11.71
CA ARG A 360 29.37 12.21 12.07
C ARG A 360 28.91 13.58 11.57
N SER A 361 28.00 13.66 10.61
CA SER A 361 27.57 14.92 9.97
C SER A 361 26.90 15.88 10.98
N ASN A 362 26.97 17.17 10.69
CA ASN A 362 26.32 18.20 11.49
C ASN A 362 24.78 18.10 11.39
N GLU A 363 24.27 17.72 10.21
CA GLU A 363 22.85 17.52 9.94
C GLU A 363 22.27 16.44 10.85
N TRP A 364 22.98 15.30 10.96
CA TRP A 364 22.60 14.23 11.87
C TRP A 364 22.60 14.70 13.31
N ARG A 365 23.71 15.27 13.80
CA ARG A 365 23.85 15.69 15.20
C ARG A 365 22.76 16.66 15.64
N LYS A 366 22.43 17.64 14.79
CA LYS A 366 21.37 18.61 15.05
C LYS A 366 19.99 17.97 15.17
N ILE A 367 19.67 16.99 14.28
CA ILE A 367 18.36 16.36 14.26
C ILE A 367 18.24 15.31 15.36
N ALA A 368 19.27 14.47 15.55
CA ALA A 368 19.27 13.39 16.51
C ALA A 368 19.19 13.88 17.95
N SER A 369 19.82 15.03 18.29
CA SER A 369 19.75 15.60 19.65
C SER A 369 18.33 15.93 20.12
N GLU A 370 17.41 16.22 19.18
CA GLU A 370 16.03 16.62 19.48
C GLU A 370 15.01 15.49 19.21
N LYS A 371 15.39 14.48 18.41
CA LYS A 371 14.44 13.49 17.86
C LYS A 371 14.95 12.06 18.03
N PRO A 372 14.41 11.32 19.01
CA PRO A 372 14.90 9.98 19.37
C PRO A 372 14.74 8.94 18.26
N LEU A 373 13.76 9.10 17.35
CA LEU A 373 13.50 8.14 16.27
C LEU A 373 14.07 8.59 14.91
N SER A 374 15.13 9.41 14.94
CA SER A 374 15.86 9.79 13.73
C SER A 374 16.74 8.64 13.23
N PHE A 375 16.84 8.50 11.91
CA PHE A 375 17.74 7.56 11.24
C PHE A 375 18.35 8.19 10.00
N THR A 376 19.56 7.75 9.64
CA THR A 376 20.22 8.21 8.44
C THR A 376 19.63 7.50 7.23
N VAL A 377 19.35 8.24 6.15
CA VAL A 377 18.89 7.68 4.87
C VAL A 377 20.05 7.54 3.90
N GLY A 378 20.85 8.60 3.73
CA GLY A 378 21.95 8.63 2.78
C GLY A 378 22.32 10.04 2.37
N LYS A 379 22.79 10.19 1.13
CA LYS A 379 23.09 11.49 0.49
C LYS A 379 22.26 11.69 -0.77
N ASP A 380 21.77 12.91 -0.95
CA ASP A 380 21.05 13.27 -2.16
C ASP A 380 21.97 13.55 -3.37
N ILE A 381 21.37 13.98 -4.48
CA ILE A 381 22.06 14.32 -5.72
C ILE A 381 23.08 15.47 -5.54
N ALA A 382 22.83 16.38 -4.58
CA ALA A 382 23.74 17.48 -4.26
C ALA A 382 24.80 17.08 -3.20
N GLY A 383 24.85 15.80 -2.80
CA GLY A 383 25.77 15.31 -1.78
C GLY A 383 25.37 15.66 -0.34
N GLN A 384 24.20 16.25 -0.13
CA GLN A 384 23.72 16.61 1.21
C GLN A 384 23.18 15.40 1.97
N VAL A 385 23.46 15.36 3.27
CA VAL A 385 22.97 14.27 4.14
C VAL A 385 21.45 14.37 4.30
N VAL A 386 20.80 13.22 4.13
CA VAL A 386 19.35 13.06 4.30
C VAL A 386 19.10 12.24 5.54
N VAL A 387 18.31 12.78 6.47
CA VAL A 387 17.91 12.15 7.72
C VAL A 387 16.40 11.96 7.71
N GLY A 388 15.95 10.76 8.07
CA GLY A 388 14.55 10.44 8.31
C GLY A 388 14.20 10.55 9.79
N ASP A 389 12.91 10.64 10.10
CA ASP A 389 12.38 10.71 11.46
C ASP A 389 11.07 9.92 11.53
N LEU A 390 11.08 8.77 12.21
CA LEU A 390 9.88 7.93 12.35
C LEU A 390 8.77 8.60 13.18
N ALA A 391 9.09 9.60 14.01
CA ALA A 391 8.04 10.34 14.72
C ALA A 391 7.23 11.24 13.77
N LYS A 392 7.86 11.76 12.70
CA LYS A 392 7.18 12.57 11.67
C LYS A 392 6.50 11.73 10.58
N MET A 393 7.16 10.67 10.13
CA MET A 393 6.61 9.65 9.24
C MET A 393 6.43 8.35 10.04
N PRO A 394 5.32 8.21 10.77
CA PRO A 394 5.19 7.24 11.86
C PRO A 394 5.44 5.79 11.46
N HIS A 395 5.30 5.49 10.19
CA HIS A 395 5.53 4.17 9.63
C HIS A 395 6.25 4.31 8.30
N LEU A 396 7.08 3.32 7.98
CA LEU A 396 7.93 3.31 6.80
C LEU A 396 7.71 2.02 6.00
N LEU A 397 7.51 2.17 4.70
CA LEU A 397 7.45 1.08 3.75
C LEU A 397 8.71 1.08 2.88
N ILE A 398 9.43 -0.03 2.83
CA ILE A 398 10.67 -0.19 2.08
C ILE A 398 10.49 -1.31 1.05
N ALA A 399 10.74 -1.03 -0.24
CA ALA A 399 10.69 -2.08 -1.24
C ALA A 399 11.80 -1.97 -2.28
N GLY A 400 12.16 -3.11 -2.84
CA GLY A 400 13.12 -3.22 -3.92
C GLY A 400 13.49 -4.67 -4.21
N THR A 401 14.01 -4.92 -5.41
CA THR A 401 14.45 -6.27 -5.81
C THR A 401 15.68 -6.72 -5.01
N THR A 402 15.98 -8.01 -5.05
CA THR A 402 17.21 -8.58 -4.45
C THR A 402 18.45 -7.84 -4.97
N GLY A 403 19.36 -7.48 -4.09
CA GLY A 403 20.57 -6.72 -4.42
C GLY A 403 20.35 -5.22 -4.67
N SER A 404 19.12 -4.70 -4.54
CA SER A 404 18.85 -3.27 -4.74
C SER A 404 19.33 -2.38 -3.58
N GLY A 405 19.49 -2.94 -2.37
CA GLY A 405 19.91 -2.24 -1.15
C GLY A 405 18.88 -2.23 -0.02
N LYS A 406 17.75 -2.96 -0.17
CA LYS A 406 16.66 -3.03 0.82
C LYS A 406 17.17 -3.45 2.22
N SER A 407 17.82 -4.60 2.33
CA SER A 407 18.31 -5.14 3.61
C SER A 407 19.37 -4.23 4.24
N VAL A 408 20.29 -3.69 3.42
CA VAL A 408 21.29 -2.72 3.90
C VAL A 408 20.60 -1.47 4.49
N MET A 409 19.55 -0.94 3.86
CA MET A 409 18.82 0.21 4.40
C MET A 409 18.08 -0.11 5.69
N THR A 410 17.50 -1.31 5.81
CA THR A 410 16.87 -1.77 7.05
C THR A 410 17.89 -1.86 8.18
N ASN A 411 19.09 -2.38 7.92
CA ASN A 411 20.20 -2.43 8.87
C ASN A 411 20.67 -1.01 9.25
N VAL A 412 20.86 -0.11 8.26
CA VAL A 412 21.23 1.29 8.51
C VAL A 412 20.22 2.00 9.40
N LEU A 413 18.91 1.73 9.21
CA LEU A 413 17.86 2.28 10.05
C LEU A 413 17.97 1.76 11.48
N ILE A 414 18.08 0.43 11.68
CA ILE A 414 18.22 -0.18 13.00
C ILE A 414 19.47 0.35 13.68
N ASP A 415 20.63 0.31 13.01
CA ASP A 415 21.89 0.79 13.58
C ASP A 415 21.82 2.28 13.97
N SER A 416 21.21 3.12 13.09
CA SER A 416 21.03 4.55 13.42
C SER A 416 20.23 4.74 14.70
N LEU A 417 19.18 3.94 14.91
CA LEU A 417 18.38 3.97 16.15
C LEU A 417 19.17 3.48 17.35
N LEU A 418 19.99 2.42 17.21
CA LEU A 418 20.84 1.87 18.27
C LEU A 418 21.98 2.80 18.67
N TYR A 419 22.48 3.62 17.76
CA TYR A 419 23.49 4.66 18.05
C TYR A 419 22.95 5.83 18.86
N HIS A 420 21.64 5.92 19.03
CA HIS A 420 20.99 7.10 19.60
C HIS A 420 20.08 6.81 20.78
N ASN A 421 19.68 5.55 20.99
CA ASN A 421 18.73 5.18 22.03
C ASN A 421 19.28 4.06 22.93
N SER A 422 18.99 4.16 24.23
CA SER A 422 19.19 3.07 25.18
C SER A 422 18.04 2.05 25.11
N PRO A 423 18.19 0.85 25.70
CA PRO A 423 17.08 -0.13 25.79
C PRO A 423 15.88 0.35 26.60
N SER A 424 16.03 1.38 27.42
CA SER A 424 14.92 2.03 28.14
C SER A 424 14.19 3.09 27.29
N ASP A 425 14.83 3.58 26.22
CA ASP A 425 14.23 4.55 25.31
C ASP A 425 13.58 3.89 24.10
N LEU A 426 14.16 2.76 23.65
CA LEU A 426 13.76 2.05 22.45
C LEU A 426 13.72 0.55 22.67
N LYS A 427 12.63 -0.06 22.26
CA LYS A 427 12.46 -1.50 22.12
C LYS A 427 12.18 -1.90 20.67
N LEU A 428 12.69 -3.05 20.29
CA LEU A 428 12.57 -3.59 18.94
C LEU A 428 11.81 -4.92 18.95
N ILE A 429 10.96 -5.13 17.97
CA ILE A 429 10.41 -6.43 17.57
C ILE A 429 10.86 -6.66 16.14
N ILE A 430 11.63 -7.71 15.88
CA ILE A 430 12.18 -8.01 14.57
C ILE A 430 11.56 -9.30 14.03
N VAL A 431 11.01 -9.24 12.81
CA VAL A 431 10.41 -10.37 12.10
C VAL A 431 11.23 -10.63 10.84
N ASP A 432 11.92 -11.76 10.80
CA ASP A 432 12.71 -12.24 9.66
C ASP A 432 12.32 -13.69 9.32
N PRO A 433 11.34 -13.90 8.43
CA PRO A 433 10.89 -15.25 8.06
C PRO A 433 11.98 -16.09 7.39
N LYS A 434 13.02 -15.45 6.83
CA LYS A 434 14.11 -16.12 6.10
C LYS A 434 15.31 -16.47 6.97
N GLN A 435 15.42 -15.91 8.17
CA GLN A 435 16.53 -16.13 9.12
C GLN A 435 17.92 -15.79 8.53
N VAL A 436 18.01 -14.76 7.72
CA VAL A 436 19.25 -14.44 7.00
C VAL A 436 19.73 -13.02 7.31
N GLU A 437 18.87 -12.05 7.15
CA GLU A 437 19.26 -10.65 7.11
C GLU A 437 19.39 -10.03 8.51
N MET A 438 18.57 -10.48 9.48
CA MET A 438 18.46 -9.89 10.81
C MET A 438 19.12 -10.72 11.92
N ALA A 439 19.69 -11.89 11.61
CA ALA A 439 20.30 -12.78 12.59
C ALA A 439 21.41 -12.13 13.44
N ALA A 440 22.10 -11.12 12.90
CA ALA A 440 23.14 -10.40 13.62
C ALA A 440 22.63 -9.62 14.86
N TYR A 441 21.34 -9.31 14.90
CA TYR A 441 20.70 -8.57 16.02
C TYR A 441 20.15 -9.47 17.13
N GLU A 442 20.26 -10.80 17.02
CA GLU A 442 19.82 -11.71 18.08
C GLU A 442 20.48 -11.33 19.42
N ASP A 443 19.75 -11.47 20.52
CA ASP A 443 20.21 -11.23 21.90
C ASP A 443 20.68 -9.80 22.23
N ILE A 444 20.39 -8.78 21.43
CA ILE A 444 20.66 -7.40 21.87
C ILE A 444 19.62 -6.95 22.92
N PRO A 445 20.01 -6.11 23.91
CA PRO A 445 19.12 -5.70 25.01
C PRO A 445 17.89 -4.87 24.58
N HIS A 446 17.86 -4.40 23.36
CA HIS A 446 16.72 -3.68 22.79
C HIS A 446 15.58 -4.60 22.33
N LEU A 447 15.82 -5.91 22.17
CA LEU A 447 14.78 -6.84 21.70
C LEU A 447 13.74 -7.12 22.79
N LEU A 448 12.46 -7.11 22.40
CA LEU A 448 11.33 -7.54 23.24
C LEU A 448 11.04 -9.04 23.14
N ALA A 449 11.45 -9.68 22.06
CA ALA A 449 11.33 -11.10 21.81
C ALA A 449 12.52 -11.58 20.97
N PRO A 450 12.88 -12.87 20.98
CA PRO A 450 13.80 -13.44 20.01
C PRO A 450 13.35 -13.11 18.59
N ILE A 451 14.26 -13.08 17.61
CA ILE A 451 13.90 -12.77 16.23
C ILE A 451 12.81 -13.74 15.73
N ILE A 452 11.70 -13.17 15.31
CA ILE A 452 10.49 -13.93 14.95
C ILE A 452 10.61 -14.45 13.52
N THR A 453 10.50 -15.77 13.37
CA THR A 453 10.70 -16.45 12.08
C THR A 453 9.43 -17.09 11.53
N SER A 454 8.41 -17.34 12.36
CA SER A 454 7.15 -17.94 11.96
C SER A 454 6.03 -16.91 11.80
N THR A 455 5.13 -17.15 10.85
CA THR A 455 3.98 -16.27 10.57
C THR A 455 3.05 -16.14 11.79
N ASP A 456 2.80 -17.23 12.51
CA ASP A 456 1.89 -17.22 13.66
C ASP A 456 2.43 -16.35 14.81
N LYS A 457 3.74 -16.47 15.10
CA LYS A 457 4.39 -15.61 16.08
C LYS A 457 4.45 -14.14 15.62
N ALA A 458 4.61 -13.91 14.31
CA ALA A 458 4.56 -12.55 13.76
C ALA A 458 3.17 -11.91 13.92
N LEU A 459 2.10 -12.67 13.68
CA LEU A 459 0.74 -12.22 13.95
C LEU A 459 0.51 -11.97 15.45
N SER A 460 1.00 -12.86 16.32
CA SER A 460 0.94 -12.67 17.77
C SER A 460 1.63 -11.39 18.21
N ALA A 461 2.83 -11.12 17.69
CA ALA A 461 3.56 -9.88 17.96
C ALA A 461 2.83 -8.62 17.49
N MET A 462 2.19 -8.69 16.31
CA MET A 462 1.38 -7.58 15.83
C MET A 462 0.11 -7.36 16.67
N LYS A 463 -0.54 -8.44 17.15
CA LYS A 463 -1.67 -8.36 18.08
C LYS A 463 -1.24 -7.78 19.41
N TRP A 464 -0.09 -8.23 19.93
CA TRP A 464 0.49 -7.69 21.16
C TRP A 464 0.77 -6.17 21.00
N ALA A 465 1.35 -5.74 19.89
CA ALA A 465 1.60 -4.31 19.64
C ALA A 465 0.31 -3.48 19.61
N VAL A 466 -0.80 -4.03 19.09
CA VAL A 466 -2.13 -3.39 19.16
C VAL A 466 -2.62 -3.34 20.61
N GLY A 467 -2.49 -4.41 21.37
CA GLY A 467 -2.87 -4.47 22.79
C GLY A 467 -2.08 -3.46 23.62
N GLU A 468 -0.76 -3.41 23.44
CA GLU A 468 0.12 -2.45 24.10
C GLU A 468 -0.23 -1.00 23.73
N MET A 469 -0.57 -0.76 22.46
CA MET A 469 -1.04 0.56 22.02
C MET A 469 -2.29 1.02 22.79
N GLU A 470 -3.27 0.15 22.96
CA GLU A 470 -4.51 0.50 23.69
C GLU A 470 -4.24 0.69 25.19
N LYS A 471 -3.36 -0.13 25.82
CA LYS A 471 -2.89 0.07 27.21
C LYS A 471 -2.25 1.44 27.37
N ARG A 472 -1.38 1.86 26.44
CA ARG A 472 -0.73 3.17 26.46
C ARG A 472 -1.74 4.31 26.30
N TYR A 473 -2.75 4.15 25.46
CA TYR A 473 -3.82 5.14 25.36
C TYR A 473 -4.60 5.31 26.65
N SER A 474 -4.94 4.21 27.35
CA SER A 474 -5.60 4.24 28.64
C SER A 474 -4.76 5.00 29.67
N LEU A 475 -3.46 4.72 29.73
CA LEU A 475 -2.54 5.37 30.65
C LEU A 475 -2.35 6.86 30.32
N MET A 476 -2.14 7.22 29.06
CA MET A 476 -2.05 8.61 28.63
C MET A 476 -3.35 9.40 28.91
N SER A 477 -4.51 8.74 28.80
CA SER A 477 -5.79 9.34 29.16
C SER A 477 -5.94 9.61 30.66
N LYS A 478 -5.53 8.63 31.51
CA LYS A 478 -5.46 8.81 32.96
C LYS A 478 -4.57 10.00 33.34
N GLU A 479 -3.41 10.11 32.69
CA GLU A 479 -2.42 11.18 32.89
C GLU A 479 -2.77 12.50 32.18
N ARG A 480 -3.83 12.54 31.38
CA ARG A 480 -4.31 13.72 30.62
C ARG A 480 -3.26 14.28 29.65
N VAL A 481 -2.47 13.41 29.04
CA VAL A 481 -1.47 13.75 28.03
C VAL A 481 -1.89 13.26 26.64
N LYS A 482 -1.34 13.87 25.56
CA LYS A 482 -1.80 13.61 24.19
C LYS A 482 -0.97 12.54 23.47
N ASN A 483 0.27 12.34 23.88
CA ASN A 483 1.21 11.45 23.21
C ASN A 483 2.30 10.98 24.19
N ILE A 484 3.08 9.99 23.75
CA ILE A 484 4.16 9.40 24.53
C ILE A 484 5.25 10.39 24.95
N ALA A 485 5.56 11.39 24.13
CA ALA A 485 6.59 12.39 24.44
C ALA A 485 6.14 13.27 25.63
N ASP A 486 4.88 13.74 25.60
CA ASP A 486 4.29 14.51 26.70
C ASP A 486 4.20 13.66 27.97
N TYR A 487 3.87 12.35 27.84
CA TYR A 487 3.86 11.42 28.97
C TYR A 487 5.24 11.28 29.57
N ASN A 488 6.26 10.97 28.76
CA ASN A 488 7.63 10.78 29.24
C ASN A 488 8.21 12.06 29.85
N ALA A 489 7.90 13.24 29.30
CA ALA A 489 8.30 14.51 29.89
C ALA A 489 7.67 14.72 31.27
N LYS A 490 6.37 14.46 31.41
CA LYS A 490 5.65 14.56 32.68
C LYS A 490 6.22 13.59 33.74
N MET A 491 6.51 12.34 33.35
CA MET A 491 7.11 11.36 34.26
C MET A 491 8.52 11.77 34.69
N ALA A 492 9.33 12.35 33.81
CA ALA A 492 10.64 12.88 34.16
C ALA A 492 10.56 14.03 35.18
N GLU A 493 9.55 14.93 35.04
CA GLU A 493 9.30 16.02 35.99
C GLU A 493 8.86 15.52 37.38
N GLN A 494 8.12 14.40 37.45
CA GLN A 494 7.58 13.83 38.67
C GLN A 494 8.60 12.94 39.45
N GLY A 495 9.84 12.82 38.93
CA GLY A 495 10.90 12.03 39.59
C GLY A 495 10.75 10.51 39.44
N GLY A 496 9.87 10.05 38.56
CA GLY A 496 9.82 8.66 38.08
C GLY A 496 9.26 7.62 39.06
N THR A 497 8.72 7.98 40.23
CA THR A 497 8.13 7.02 41.19
C THR A 497 6.66 7.35 41.46
N VAL A 498 5.78 6.37 41.33
CA VAL A 498 4.39 6.43 41.80
C VAL A 498 4.25 5.50 42.99
N GLU A 499 3.72 6.04 44.06
CA GLU A 499 3.36 5.28 45.27
C GLU A 499 1.96 4.67 45.05
N VAL A 500 1.90 3.35 44.88
CA VAL A 500 0.65 2.59 44.80
C VAL A 500 0.48 1.79 46.07
N PRO A 501 -0.62 1.97 46.84
CA PRO A 501 -0.93 1.10 47.96
C PRO A 501 -1.23 -0.32 47.48
N ASP A 502 -0.61 -1.33 48.07
CA ASP A 502 -0.97 -2.73 47.87
C ASP A 502 -2.25 -3.09 48.63
N GLU A 503 -2.75 -4.32 48.46
CA GLU A 503 -3.98 -4.80 49.08
C GLU A 503 -3.91 -4.79 50.63
N ASP A 504 -2.69 -4.74 51.20
CA ASP A 504 -2.43 -4.68 52.62
C ASP A 504 -2.21 -3.25 53.17
N GLY A 505 -2.34 -2.24 52.28
CA GLY A 505 -2.17 -0.83 52.61
C GLY A 505 -0.71 -0.35 52.74
N ASN A 506 0.26 -1.19 52.33
CA ASN A 506 1.66 -0.78 52.28
C ASN A 506 1.89 -0.05 50.94
N VAL A 507 2.57 1.09 51.03
CA VAL A 507 2.91 1.89 49.86
C VAL A 507 4.11 1.26 49.13
N GLN A 508 3.86 0.61 48.03
CA GLN A 508 4.92 0.16 47.12
C GLN A 508 5.27 1.27 46.13
N LYS A 509 6.56 1.60 46.05
CA LYS A 509 7.07 2.54 45.05
C LYS A 509 7.22 1.79 43.72
N HIS A 510 6.27 1.98 42.83
CA HIS A 510 6.43 1.57 41.44
C HIS A 510 7.13 2.70 40.68
N ASP A 511 8.22 2.38 40.00
CA ASP A 511 8.79 3.27 38.99
C ASP A 511 7.76 3.42 37.88
N ASN A 512 7.00 4.51 37.89
CA ASN A 512 6.25 4.96 36.72
C ASN A 512 7.28 5.47 35.70
N GLY A 513 8.05 4.51 35.24
CA GLY A 513 9.13 4.75 34.32
C GLY A 513 8.62 5.27 33.00
N LYS A 514 9.53 5.81 32.26
CA LYS A 514 9.42 6.24 30.89
C LYS A 514 8.90 5.09 30.02
N MET A 515 7.91 5.34 29.17
CA MET A 515 7.49 4.39 28.13
C MET A 515 8.54 4.37 27.00
N PRO A 516 9.14 3.23 26.65
CA PRO A 516 10.02 3.14 25.50
C PRO A 516 9.23 3.30 24.19
N TYR A 517 9.85 3.87 23.17
CA TYR A 517 9.36 3.72 21.81
C TYR A 517 9.48 2.25 21.38
N ILE A 518 8.54 1.78 20.59
CA ILE A 518 8.55 0.42 20.03
C ILE A 518 8.60 0.51 18.52
N VAL A 519 9.62 -0.12 17.92
CA VAL A 519 9.74 -0.23 16.47
C VAL A 519 9.62 -1.70 16.08
N VAL A 520 8.58 -2.00 15.28
CA VAL A 520 8.36 -3.33 14.72
C VAL A 520 8.94 -3.34 13.32
N VAL A 521 9.97 -4.15 13.10
CA VAL A 521 10.66 -4.30 11.82
C VAL A 521 10.29 -5.63 11.19
N VAL A 522 9.77 -5.59 9.95
CA VAL A 522 9.44 -6.79 9.17
C VAL A 522 10.30 -6.78 7.92
N ASP A 523 11.22 -7.72 7.78
CA ASP A 523 12.15 -7.78 6.64
C ASP A 523 11.48 -8.22 5.32
N GLU A 524 10.54 -9.16 5.38
CA GLU A 524 9.81 -9.59 4.19
C GLU A 524 8.31 -9.73 4.48
N MET A 525 7.59 -8.64 4.25
CA MET A 525 6.14 -8.60 4.44
C MET A 525 5.37 -9.53 3.48
N ALA A 526 5.93 -9.81 2.28
CA ALA A 526 5.25 -10.64 1.29
C ALA A 526 4.99 -12.06 1.80
N ASP A 527 5.92 -12.64 2.55
CA ASP A 527 5.79 -14.01 3.06
C ASP A 527 4.64 -14.10 4.08
N LEU A 528 4.47 -13.08 4.92
CA LEU A 528 3.36 -12.97 5.87
C LEU A 528 2.02 -12.69 5.16
N MET A 529 2.02 -11.80 4.15
CA MET A 529 0.82 -11.44 3.39
C MET A 529 0.27 -12.59 2.56
N MET A 530 1.13 -13.53 2.12
CA MET A 530 0.70 -14.72 1.38
C MET A 530 0.00 -15.74 2.29
N THR A 531 0.34 -15.81 3.56
CA THR A 531 -0.17 -16.78 4.52
C THR A 531 -1.40 -16.24 5.25
N ALA A 532 -1.33 -15.02 5.77
CA ALA A 532 -2.34 -14.43 6.64
C ALA A 532 -2.70 -12.97 6.26
N GLY A 533 -2.76 -12.69 4.95
CA GLY A 533 -2.81 -11.32 4.42
C GLY A 533 -3.92 -10.44 4.96
N LYS A 534 -5.16 -10.92 5.09
CA LYS A 534 -6.28 -10.13 5.60
C LYS A 534 -6.10 -9.73 7.07
N GLU A 535 -5.63 -10.65 7.89
CA GLU A 535 -5.42 -10.42 9.31
C GLU A 535 -4.27 -9.46 9.54
N LEU A 536 -3.15 -9.69 8.87
CA LEU A 536 -1.98 -8.83 8.93
C LEU A 536 -2.31 -7.41 8.44
N GLU A 537 -3.04 -7.27 7.32
CA GLU A 537 -3.44 -5.97 6.80
C GLU A 537 -4.25 -5.17 7.82
N MET A 538 -5.22 -5.80 8.48
CA MET A 538 -6.03 -5.14 9.51
C MET A 538 -5.19 -4.68 10.71
N LEU A 539 -4.23 -5.49 11.16
CA LEU A 539 -3.34 -5.16 12.28
C LEU A 539 -2.40 -4.00 11.89
N ILE A 540 -1.80 -4.05 10.69
CA ILE A 540 -0.98 -2.97 10.15
C ILE A 540 -1.75 -1.67 10.09
N VAL A 541 -2.96 -1.68 9.52
CA VAL A 541 -3.81 -0.48 9.40
C VAL A 541 -4.15 0.09 10.77
N ARG A 542 -4.51 -0.77 11.75
CA ARG A 542 -4.85 -0.31 13.12
C ARG A 542 -3.67 0.36 13.81
N ILE A 543 -2.48 -0.24 13.74
CA ILE A 543 -1.25 0.37 14.27
C ILE A 543 -0.93 1.66 13.51
N ALA A 544 -1.04 1.65 12.18
CA ALA A 544 -0.71 2.81 11.36
C ALA A 544 -1.62 4.02 11.62
N GLN A 545 -2.87 3.80 12.01
CA GLN A 545 -3.82 4.88 12.34
C GLN A 545 -3.59 5.49 13.72
N LYS A 546 -3.16 4.70 14.71
CA LYS A 546 -3.09 5.14 16.11
C LYS A 546 -1.69 5.05 16.72
N GLY A 547 -0.77 4.24 16.19
CA GLY A 547 0.53 3.95 16.78
C GLY A 547 1.40 5.17 17.05
N ARG A 548 1.31 6.22 16.22
CA ARG A 548 2.11 7.44 16.34
C ARG A 548 2.07 8.06 17.74
N ALA A 549 0.87 8.27 18.28
CA ALA A 549 0.71 8.90 19.59
C ALA A 549 1.17 7.98 20.74
N ALA A 550 1.03 6.66 20.56
CA ALA A 550 1.47 5.64 21.51
C ALA A 550 2.97 5.31 21.42
N GLY A 551 3.71 5.88 20.44
CA GLY A 551 5.12 5.61 20.23
C GLY A 551 5.41 4.20 19.67
N ILE A 552 4.48 3.65 18.87
CA ILE A 552 4.63 2.34 18.23
C ILE A 552 4.71 2.56 16.72
N HIS A 553 5.80 2.11 16.11
CA HIS A 553 6.14 2.40 14.74
C HIS A 553 6.40 1.12 13.94
N LEU A 554 6.00 1.11 12.65
CA LEU A 554 6.20 -0.01 11.75
C LEU A 554 7.25 0.34 10.70
N VAL A 555 8.19 -0.57 10.49
CA VAL A 555 9.11 -0.58 9.34
C VAL A 555 8.85 -1.86 8.57
N LEU A 556 8.14 -1.75 7.45
CA LEU A 556 7.70 -2.88 6.66
C LEU A 556 8.53 -2.95 5.38
N ALA A 557 9.29 -4.02 5.21
CA ALA A 557 10.10 -4.20 4.02
C ALA A 557 9.59 -5.38 3.16
N THR A 558 9.82 -5.30 1.83
CA THR A 558 9.48 -6.37 0.91
C THR A 558 10.33 -6.36 -0.36
N GLN A 559 10.68 -7.52 -0.86
CA GLN A 559 11.31 -7.70 -2.17
C GLN A 559 10.29 -7.84 -3.31
N ARG A 560 8.99 -7.94 -2.98
CA ARG A 560 7.89 -8.12 -3.93
C ARG A 560 6.89 -6.96 -3.86
N PRO A 561 7.16 -5.84 -4.56
CA PRO A 561 6.26 -4.69 -4.60
C PRO A 561 5.04 -4.96 -5.49
N GLU A 562 4.25 -5.97 -5.15
CA GLU A 562 3.03 -6.34 -5.85
C GLU A 562 1.80 -5.78 -5.12
N VAL A 563 0.69 -5.55 -5.87
CA VAL A 563 -0.58 -5.03 -5.31
C VAL A 563 -1.15 -5.93 -4.20
N LYS A 564 -0.87 -7.25 -4.25
CA LYS A 564 -1.29 -8.21 -3.23
C LYS A 564 -0.53 -8.06 -1.91
N VAL A 565 0.68 -7.52 -1.96
CA VAL A 565 1.56 -7.32 -0.81
C VAL A 565 1.41 -5.89 -0.30
N VAL A 566 1.55 -4.91 -1.19
CA VAL A 566 1.41 -3.48 -0.89
C VAL A 566 0.04 -3.02 -1.35
N THR A 567 -0.96 -3.25 -0.51
CA THR A 567 -2.36 -2.95 -0.81
C THR A 567 -2.65 -1.44 -0.75
N GLY A 568 -3.78 -1.04 -1.32
CA GLY A 568 -4.24 0.35 -1.24
C GLY A 568 -4.47 0.83 0.20
N LEU A 569 -4.93 -0.07 1.11
CA LEU A 569 -5.16 0.25 2.52
C LEU A 569 -3.85 0.48 3.26
N ILE A 570 -2.83 -0.37 3.04
CA ILE A 570 -1.50 -0.18 3.61
C ILE A 570 -0.90 1.15 3.15
N LYS A 571 -0.93 1.44 1.83
CA LYS A 571 -0.41 2.69 1.27
C LYS A 571 -1.09 3.95 1.80
N ALA A 572 -2.40 3.90 1.99
CA ALA A 572 -3.17 5.04 2.50
C ALA A 572 -2.79 5.42 3.95
N ASN A 573 -2.30 4.44 4.73
CA ASN A 573 -1.97 4.63 6.14
C ASN A 573 -0.45 4.73 6.42
N ILE A 574 0.40 4.35 5.46
CA ILE A 574 1.86 4.45 5.58
C ILE A 574 2.40 5.49 4.60
N PRO A 575 2.67 6.72 5.08
CA PRO A 575 3.08 7.83 4.21
C PRO A 575 4.59 7.83 3.90
N GLY A 576 5.43 7.28 4.78
CA GLY A 576 6.88 7.16 4.56
C GLY A 576 7.17 5.99 3.63
N ARG A 577 7.87 6.24 2.50
CA ARG A 577 8.16 5.20 1.52
C ARG A 577 9.57 5.32 0.98
N ILE A 578 10.25 4.20 0.88
CA ILE A 578 11.53 4.04 0.20
C ILE A 578 11.37 2.99 -0.90
N ALA A 579 11.60 3.39 -2.14
CA ALA A 579 11.63 2.48 -3.27
C ALA A 579 13.04 2.41 -3.83
N PHE A 580 13.65 1.26 -3.74
CA PHE A 580 14.88 0.89 -4.44
C PHE A 580 14.57 0.49 -5.89
N ALA A 581 15.59 0.06 -6.63
CA ALA A 581 15.42 -0.41 -8.00
C ALA A 581 14.39 -1.56 -8.05
N VAL A 582 13.44 -1.43 -8.97
CA VAL A 582 12.40 -2.42 -9.27
C VAL A 582 12.46 -2.84 -10.73
N ASN A 583 11.79 -3.95 -11.08
CA ASN A 583 11.90 -4.53 -12.43
C ASN A 583 11.16 -3.72 -13.49
N ASN A 584 10.06 -3.07 -13.14
CA ASN A 584 9.20 -2.38 -14.09
C ASN A 584 8.48 -1.18 -13.46
N GLY A 585 7.88 -0.34 -14.31
CA GLY A 585 7.17 0.86 -13.86
C GLY A 585 5.85 0.57 -13.13
N VAL A 586 5.30 -0.65 -13.22
CA VAL A 586 4.10 -1.04 -12.44
C VAL A 586 4.48 -1.19 -10.98
N ASP A 587 5.59 -1.87 -10.68
CA ASP A 587 6.12 -2.04 -9.33
C ASP A 587 6.47 -0.68 -8.70
N SER A 588 7.04 0.25 -9.50
CA SER A 588 7.28 1.63 -9.06
C SER A 588 5.98 2.33 -8.64
N ARG A 589 4.91 2.21 -9.44
CA ARG A 589 3.60 2.79 -9.09
C ARG A 589 2.96 2.14 -7.87
N VAL A 590 3.17 0.84 -7.68
CA VAL A 590 2.69 0.16 -6.47
C VAL A 590 3.29 0.81 -5.22
N MET A 591 4.57 1.19 -5.26
CA MET A 591 5.27 1.79 -4.12
C MET A 591 5.04 3.30 -3.99
N LEU A 592 5.24 4.05 -5.08
CA LEU A 592 5.38 5.52 -5.05
C LEU A 592 4.18 6.25 -5.65
N ASP A 593 3.18 5.51 -6.18
CA ASP A 593 2.11 6.07 -7.01
C ASP A 593 2.62 6.80 -8.28
N ALA A 594 3.92 6.66 -8.57
CA ALA A 594 4.63 7.26 -9.69
C ALA A 594 5.65 6.29 -10.30
N MET A 595 6.04 6.53 -11.55
CA MET A 595 7.17 5.84 -12.20
C MET A 595 8.50 6.45 -11.74
N GLY A 596 9.59 5.71 -11.90
CA GLY A 596 10.95 6.19 -11.67
C GLY A 596 11.85 5.21 -10.94
N ALA A 597 11.32 4.36 -10.06
CA ALA A 597 12.15 3.36 -9.36
C ALA A 597 12.70 2.27 -10.30
N GLU A 598 12.06 2.02 -11.45
CA GLU A 598 12.57 1.12 -12.50
C GLU A 598 13.83 1.67 -13.21
N LYS A 599 14.10 2.97 -13.08
CA LYS A 599 15.26 3.66 -13.66
C LYS A 599 16.43 3.78 -12.69
N LEU A 600 16.28 3.30 -11.46
CA LEU A 600 17.33 3.30 -10.45
C LEU A 600 18.45 2.29 -10.78
N LEU A 601 19.65 2.56 -10.27
CA LEU A 601 20.87 1.81 -10.59
C LEU A 601 21.11 0.60 -9.65
N GLY A 602 20.29 0.44 -8.60
CA GLY A 602 20.53 -0.60 -7.59
C GLY A 602 21.62 -0.22 -6.57
N SER A 603 22.06 -1.18 -5.74
CA SER A 603 23.13 -0.99 -4.74
C SER A 603 22.96 0.27 -3.87
N GLY A 604 21.74 0.47 -3.33
CA GLY A 604 21.44 1.60 -2.46
C GLY A 604 20.89 2.86 -3.13
N ASP A 605 20.80 2.90 -4.46
CA ASP A 605 20.12 3.99 -5.17
C ASP A 605 18.60 3.87 -4.97
N MET A 606 17.97 4.89 -4.40
CA MET A 606 16.57 4.87 -4.00
C MET A 606 15.82 6.15 -4.29
N LEU A 607 14.51 6.05 -4.30
CA LEU A 607 13.56 7.17 -4.24
C LEU A 607 12.92 7.19 -2.85
N PHE A 608 13.15 8.26 -2.11
CA PHE A 608 12.62 8.50 -0.78
C PHE A 608 11.45 9.47 -0.83
N LEU A 609 10.32 9.08 -0.24
CA LEU A 609 9.08 9.86 -0.20
C LEU A 609 8.59 10.01 1.23
N THR A 610 8.29 11.23 1.63
CA THR A 610 7.65 11.56 2.91
C THR A 610 6.41 12.42 2.67
N THR A 611 5.57 12.58 3.69
CA THR A 611 4.38 13.44 3.64
C THR A 611 4.73 14.89 3.27
N GLU A 612 5.87 15.39 3.74
CA GLU A 612 6.32 16.76 3.50
C GLU A 612 6.72 17.02 2.04
N MET A 613 7.01 15.95 1.27
CA MET A 613 7.46 16.04 -0.13
C MET A 613 6.32 16.15 -1.16
N MET A 614 5.05 16.23 -0.73
CA MET A 614 3.88 16.42 -1.60
C MET A 614 3.83 15.49 -2.81
N GLY A 615 4.19 14.21 -2.63
CA GLY A 615 4.16 13.19 -3.67
C GLY A 615 5.31 13.22 -4.68
N LYS A 616 6.33 14.08 -4.50
CA LYS A 616 7.55 14.10 -5.33
C LYS A 616 8.69 13.42 -4.59
N PRO A 617 9.07 12.17 -4.95
CA PRO A 617 10.14 11.48 -4.28
C PRO A 617 11.50 12.11 -4.56
N ARG A 618 12.37 12.17 -3.55
CA ARG A 618 13.76 12.61 -3.64
C ARG A 618 14.65 11.42 -3.95
N ARG A 619 15.55 11.55 -4.93
CA ARG A 619 16.57 10.53 -5.19
C ARG A 619 17.68 10.63 -4.16
N VAL A 620 18.04 9.51 -3.54
CA VAL A 620 19.04 9.42 -2.48
C VAL A 620 19.90 8.18 -2.72
N GLN A 621 21.22 8.32 -2.58
CA GLN A 621 22.11 7.19 -2.45
C GLN A 621 22.13 6.76 -0.99
N GLY A 622 21.66 5.57 -0.70
CA GLY A 622 21.58 5.01 0.64
C GLY A 622 22.95 4.79 1.27
N ALA A 623 22.97 4.84 2.60
CA ALA A 623 24.13 4.49 3.39
C ALA A 623 24.46 3.00 3.24
N PHE A 624 25.73 2.68 3.46
CA PHE A 624 26.24 1.32 3.51
C PHE A 624 26.79 1.01 4.89
N VAL A 625 26.43 -0.13 5.41
CA VAL A 625 27.02 -0.77 6.59
C VAL A 625 27.29 -2.23 6.24
N SER A 626 28.45 -2.75 6.66
CA SER A 626 28.83 -4.15 6.41
C SER A 626 28.43 -5.05 7.57
N ASP A 627 28.26 -6.35 7.33
CA ASP A 627 27.96 -7.36 8.36
C ASP A 627 28.99 -7.37 9.49
N LYS A 628 30.27 -7.08 9.16
CA LYS A 628 31.32 -6.95 10.18
C LYS A 628 31.14 -5.73 11.11
N GLU A 629 30.61 -4.65 10.60
CA GLU A 629 30.31 -3.45 11.39
C GLU A 629 29.09 -3.71 12.27
N ILE A 630 28.03 -4.31 11.72
CA ILE A 630 26.83 -4.73 12.45
C ILE A 630 27.24 -5.65 13.61
N GLY A 631 28.06 -6.69 13.33
CA GLY A 631 28.56 -7.60 14.36
C GLY A 631 29.28 -6.89 15.51
N LYS A 632 30.15 -5.91 15.21
CA LYS A 632 30.84 -5.15 16.26
C LYS A 632 29.87 -4.29 17.09
N ILE A 633 28.83 -3.70 16.47
CA ILE A 633 27.83 -2.90 17.16
C ILE A 633 27.01 -3.81 18.08
N THR A 634 26.51 -4.92 17.59
CA THR A 634 25.68 -5.85 18.35
C THR A 634 26.44 -6.54 19.48
N ASP A 635 27.72 -6.92 19.24
CA ASP A 635 28.61 -7.46 20.30
C ASP A 635 28.85 -6.43 21.42
N PHE A 636 29.07 -5.17 21.06
CA PHE A 636 29.21 -4.09 22.04
C PHE A 636 27.95 -3.92 22.90
N LEU A 637 26.76 -4.03 22.28
CA LEU A 637 25.49 -3.91 23.02
C LEU A 637 25.23 -5.13 23.93
N ARG A 638 25.51 -6.36 23.46
CA ARG A 638 25.36 -7.60 24.25
C ARG A 638 26.28 -7.63 25.49
N GLN A 639 27.47 -7.02 25.39
CA GLN A 639 28.41 -6.95 26.50
C GLN A 639 27.91 -6.05 27.64
N GLN A 640 26.97 -5.14 27.40
CA GLN A 640 26.46 -4.22 28.41
C GLN A 640 25.32 -4.82 29.24
N ALA A 641 24.36 -5.49 28.57
CA ALA A 641 23.22 -6.10 29.25
C ALA A 641 22.64 -7.25 28.42
N PRO A 642 22.06 -8.28 29.04
CA PRO A 642 21.30 -9.32 28.35
C PRO A 642 19.94 -8.77 27.87
N PRO A 643 19.30 -9.42 26.87
CA PRO A 643 17.95 -9.08 26.48
C PRO A 643 16.94 -9.40 27.59
N GLN A 644 15.91 -8.58 27.69
CA GLN A 644 14.75 -8.82 28.54
C GLN A 644 13.55 -9.17 27.67
N TYR A 645 13.42 -10.45 27.35
CA TYR A 645 12.33 -10.94 26.50
C TYR A 645 11.00 -10.93 27.28
N ASN A 646 9.93 -10.55 26.56
CA ASN A 646 8.57 -10.64 27.04
C ASN A 646 7.84 -11.75 26.27
N ASP A 647 7.54 -12.87 26.93
CA ASP A 647 6.92 -14.03 26.34
C ASP A 647 5.51 -13.73 25.80
N GLU A 648 4.83 -12.73 26.34
CA GLU A 648 3.52 -12.29 25.82
C GLU A 648 3.58 -11.83 24.36
N VAL A 649 4.71 -11.33 23.88
CA VAL A 649 4.87 -10.86 22.50
C VAL A 649 4.62 -11.97 21.48
N THR A 650 5.03 -13.19 21.80
CA THR A 650 4.96 -14.34 20.88
C THR A 650 3.87 -15.35 21.21
N SER A 651 3.20 -15.23 22.36
CA SER A 651 2.21 -16.21 22.87
C SER A 651 0.77 -15.73 22.80
N GLN A 652 0.50 -14.53 22.28
CA GLN A 652 -0.83 -13.92 22.31
C GLN A 652 -1.84 -14.69 21.45
N SER A 653 -2.80 -15.30 22.12
CA SER A 653 -4.09 -15.74 21.53
C SER A 653 -5.20 -14.67 21.65
N VAL A 654 -4.88 -13.44 22.02
CA VAL A 654 -5.83 -12.43 22.50
C VAL A 654 -6.80 -11.95 21.42
N SER A 655 -8.08 -12.02 21.75
CA SER A 655 -9.15 -11.30 21.07
C SER A 655 -8.93 -9.79 21.17
N VAL A 656 -8.71 -9.12 20.04
CA VAL A 656 -8.56 -7.66 19.98
C VAL A 656 -9.93 -7.02 20.24
N PRO A 657 -10.12 -6.18 21.27
CA PRO A 657 -11.40 -5.51 21.52
C PRO A 657 -11.84 -4.69 20.29
N GLY A 658 -13.03 -4.97 19.77
CA GLY A 658 -13.62 -4.26 18.64
C GLY A 658 -13.43 -4.88 17.25
N MET A 659 -12.98 -6.14 17.14
CA MET A 659 -12.99 -6.93 15.90
C MET A 659 -13.99 -8.10 16.02
N PRO A 660 -15.20 -8.00 15.50
CA PRO A 660 -16.12 -9.15 15.42
C PRO A 660 -15.58 -10.13 14.36
N GLY A 661 -15.21 -11.35 14.75
CA GLY A 661 -14.90 -12.44 13.83
C GLY A 661 -13.49 -13.02 13.86
N MET A 662 -12.61 -12.61 14.78
CA MET A 662 -11.28 -13.22 14.96
C MET A 662 -11.18 -13.99 16.27
N SER A 663 -11.93 -15.06 16.37
CA SER A 663 -11.76 -16.12 17.36
C SER A 663 -11.27 -17.36 16.60
N GLY A 664 -9.98 -17.56 16.60
CA GLY A 664 -9.34 -18.66 15.89
C GLY A 664 -8.12 -19.17 16.63
N GLY A 665 -8.25 -20.27 17.36
CA GLY A 665 -7.18 -21.20 17.61
C GLY A 665 -6.77 -21.41 19.07
N SER A 666 -7.09 -22.60 19.59
CA SER A 666 -6.44 -23.37 20.66
C SER A 666 -6.23 -22.67 22.03
N GLY A 667 -7.32 -22.58 22.76
CA GLY A 667 -7.34 -22.25 24.20
C GLY A 667 -8.76 -22.00 24.72
N GLU A 668 -9.62 -21.38 23.91
CA GLU A 668 -11.01 -21.09 24.25
C GLU A 668 -12.01 -22.21 23.87
N GLY A 669 -11.55 -23.30 23.26
CA GLY A 669 -12.40 -24.44 22.91
C GLY A 669 -13.14 -24.98 24.13
N GLY A 670 -12.42 -25.21 25.22
CA GLY A 670 -12.96 -25.76 26.44
C GLY A 670 -13.97 -24.84 27.15
N ASP A 671 -13.75 -23.53 27.09
CA ASP A 671 -14.63 -22.56 27.77
C ASP A 671 -15.94 -22.34 26.97
N ILE A 672 -15.86 -22.27 25.64
CA ILE A 672 -17.03 -22.16 24.76
C ILE A 672 -17.83 -23.50 24.73
N GLU A 673 -17.14 -24.62 24.72
CA GLU A 673 -17.78 -25.93 24.83
C GLU A 673 -18.51 -26.08 26.18
N ARG A 674 -17.91 -25.67 27.27
CA ARG A 674 -18.53 -25.68 28.61
C ARG A 674 -19.74 -24.75 28.66
N GLN A 675 -19.66 -23.56 28.10
CA GLN A 675 -20.80 -22.65 27.98
C GLN A 675 -21.91 -23.27 27.08
N ALA A 676 -21.54 -23.96 26.01
CA ALA A 676 -22.49 -24.66 25.14
C ALA A 676 -23.15 -25.82 25.88
N ALA A 677 -22.41 -26.55 26.74
CA ALA A 677 -22.97 -27.61 27.61
C ALA A 677 -23.93 -27.02 28.67
N GLU A 678 -23.61 -25.89 29.29
CA GLU A 678 -24.49 -25.17 30.20
C GLU A 678 -25.80 -24.72 29.53
N ILE A 679 -25.68 -24.18 28.28
CA ILE A 679 -26.86 -23.81 27.48
C ILE A 679 -27.71 -25.06 27.15
N ALA A 680 -27.07 -26.17 26.79
CA ALA A 680 -27.74 -27.44 26.50
C ALA A 680 -28.52 -27.93 27.71
N ILE A 681 -27.91 -28.01 28.87
CA ILE A 681 -28.51 -28.45 30.15
C ILE A 681 -29.71 -27.56 30.50
N ARG A 682 -29.55 -26.24 30.42
CA ARG A 682 -30.59 -25.25 30.72
C ARG A 682 -31.79 -25.36 29.77
N ALA A 683 -31.53 -25.67 28.48
CA ALA A 683 -32.56 -25.74 27.45
C ALA A 683 -33.19 -27.11 27.32
N GLY A 684 -32.60 -28.19 27.89
CA GLY A 684 -33.00 -29.57 27.76
C GLY A 684 -32.87 -30.18 26.36
N ARG A 685 -32.57 -29.34 25.35
CA ARG A 685 -32.35 -29.73 23.95
C ARG A 685 -31.36 -28.76 23.29
N LEU A 686 -30.48 -29.29 22.46
CA LEU A 686 -29.46 -28.48 21.76
C LEU A 686 -29.66 -28.47 20.24
N SER A 687 -29.58 -27.29 19.63
CA SER A 687 -29.57 -27.11 18.17
C SER A 687 -28.54 -26.10 17.73
N THR A 688 -28.06 -26.21 16.48
CA THR A 688 -27.13 -25.24 15.88
C THR A 688 -27.68 -23.83 15.94
N SER A 689 -28.97 -23.62 15.68
CA SER A 689 -29.64 -22.32 15.74
C SER A 689 -29.72 -21.74 17.16
N LEU A 690 -29.78 -22.59 18.19
CA LEU A 690 -29.77 -22.16 19.58
C LEU A 690 -28.38 -21.66 19.97
N LEU A 691 -27.31 -22.42 19.64
CA LEU A 691 -25.95 -22.04 19.90
C LEU A 691 -25.53 -20.77 19.14
N GLN A 692 -25.94 -20.66 17.87
CA GLN A 692 -25.68 -19.44 17.10
C GLN A 692 -26.24 -18.18 17.76
N ARG A 693 -27.47 -18.26 18.30
CA ARG A 693 -28.13 -17.12 18.97
C ARG A 693 -27.56 -16.81 20.36
N GLN A 694 -27.20 -17.81 21.13
CA GLN A 694 -26.77 -17.65 22.52
C GLN A 694 -25.28 -17.30 22.62
N LEU A 695 -24.43 -17.90 21.75
CA LEU A 695 -22.99 -17.70 21.75
C LEU A 695 -22.51 -16.74 20.64
N HIS A 696 -23.43 -16.22 19.82
CA HIS A 696 -23.12 -15.34 18.67
C HIS A 696 -22.05 -15.89 17.72
N ILE A 697 -22.06 -17.23 17.46
CA ILE A 697 -21.09 -17.94 16.62
C ILE A 697 -21.69 -18.30 15.26
N GLY A 698 -20.81 -18.52 14.25
CA GLY A 698 -21.24 -18.96 12.92
C GLY A 698 -21.75 -20.41 12.89
N TYR A 699 -22.53 -20.76 11.84
CA TYR A 699 -23.12 -22.09 11.67
C TYR A 699 -22.10 -23.25 11.74
N GLY A 700 -20.94 -23.10 11.04
CA GLY A 700 -19.91 -24.13 11.03
C GLY A 700 -19.33 -24.40 12.43
N ARG A 701 -19.08 -23.36 13.23
CA ARG A 701 -18.57 -23.47 14.60
C ARG A 701 -19.62 -24.09 15.54
N ALA A 702 -20.88 -23.66 15.40
CA ALA A 702 -21.97 -24.23 16.19
C ALA A 702 -22.16 -25.72 15.90
N ALA A 703 -22.03 -26.16 14.65
CA ALA A 703 -22.08 -27.56 14.26
C ALA A 703 -20.93 -28.38 14.85
N SER A 704 -19.68 -27.86 14.74
CA SER A 704 -18.48 -28.50 15.31
C SER A 704 -18.62 -28.70 16.83
N ILE A 705 -19.09 -27.68 17.57
CA ILE A 705 -19.30 -27.78 19.02
C ILE A 705 -20.35 -28.83 19.38
N ILE A 706 -21.43 -28.94 18.60
CA ILE A 706 -22.44 -29.98 18.84
C ILE A 706 -21.86 -31.39 18.62
N ASP A 707 -21.04 -31.58 17.59
CA ASP A 707 -20.39 -32.84 17.30
C ASP A 707 -19.37 -33.24 18.39
N GLU A 708 -18.63 -32.21 18.93
CA GLU A 708 -17.72 -32.39 20.08
C GLU A 708 -18.49 -32.76 21.36
N LEU A 709 -19.61 -32.10 21.63
CA LEU A 709 -20.49 -32.44 22.76
C LEU A 709 -21.15 -33.82 22.61
N GLU A 710 -21.46 -34.28 21.39
CA GLU A 710 -21.89 -35.64 21.11
C GLU A 710 -20.79 -36.66 21.40
N ALA A 711 -19.56 -36.38 20.93
CA ALA A 711 -18.41 -37.25 21.18
C ALA A 711 -18.08 -37.39 22.68
N LYS A 712 -18.35 -36.35 23.48
CA LYS A 712 -18.20 -36.32 24.95
C LYS A 712 -19.43 -36.87 25.69
N GLY A 713 -20.47 -37.31 24.98
CA GLY A 713 -21.68 -37.87 25.59
C GLY A 713 -22.60 -36.87 26.29
N VAL A 714 -22.45 -35.59 26.03
CA VAL A 714 -23.27 -34.51 26.62
C VAL A 714 -24.63 -34.42 25.92
N VAL A 715 -24.65 -34.65 24.60
CA VAL A 715 -25.86 -34.66 23.78
C VAL A 715 -26.00 -35.96 22.98
N GLY A 716 -27.21 -36.34 22.67
CA GLY A 716 -27.53 -37.56 21.93
C GLY A 716 -27.23 -37.44 20.42
N PRO A 717 -27.18 -38.56 19.68
CA PRO A 717 -26.90 -38.62 18.27
C PRO A 717 -27.93 -37.88 17.42
N ALA A 718 -27.54 -37.48 16.21
CA ALA A 718 -28.41 -36.80 15.27
C ALA A 718 -29.59 -37.67 14.83
N THR A 719 -30.82 -37.26 15.16
CA THR A 719 -32.06 -37.97 14.82
C THR A 719 -32.60 -37.64 13.42
N GLY A 720 -31.76 -37.12 12.52
CA GLY A 720 -32.09 -36.79 11.12
C GLY A 720 -32.64 -35.36 10.91
N GLY A 721 -32.06 -34.63 9.96
CA GLY A 721 -32.39 -33.22 9.66
C GLY A 721 -31.99 -32.24 10.75
N ASN A 722 -32.46 -30.99 10.65
CA ASN A 722 -32.14 -29.88 11.60
C ASN A 722 -32.89 -29.98 12.94
N LYS A 723 -33.20 -31.20 13.44
CA LYS A 723 -33.91 -31.37 14.71
C LYS A 723 -32.98 -31.16 15.90
N PRO A 724 -33.46 -30.52 17.00
CA PRO A 724 -32.70 -30.40 18.23
C PRO A 724 -32.32 -31.77 18.80
N ARG A 725 -31.10 -31.91 19.31
CA ARG A 725 -30.59 -33.11 19.98
C ARG A 725 -30.99 -33.09 21.46
N ASP A 726 -31.31 -34.25 22.00
CA ASP A 726 -31.64 -34.35 23.43
C ASP A 726 -30.38 -34.34 24.28
N VAL A 727 -30.41 -33.72 25.45
CA VAL A 727 -29.28 -33.59 26.39
C VAL A 727 -29.25 -34.81 27.28
N LEU A 728 -28.07 -35.41 27.45
CA LEU A 728 -27.87 -36.68 28.17
C LEU A 728 -27.39 -36.51 29.60
N ILE A 729 -26.85 -35.31 29.95
CA ILE A 729 -26.38 -34.97 31.31
C ILE A 729 -27.33 -33.98 31.99
N SER A 730 -27.44 -34.08 33.31
CA SER A 730 -28.38 -33.25 34.09
C SER A 730 -27.72 -32.10 34.82
N SER A 731 -26.41 -32.16 35.04
CA SER A 731 -25.61 -31.11 35.71
C SER A 731 -24.31 -30.85 34.98
N ILE A 732 -23.77 -29.64 35.09
CA ILE A 732 -22.48 -29.27 34.54
C ILE A 732 -21.33 -30.00 35.24
N ASP A 733 -21.54 -30.51 36.45
CA ASP A 733 -20.57 -31.33 37.18
C ASP A 733 -20.33 -32.72 36.53
N GLU A 734 -21.27 -33.17 35.69
CA GLU A 734 -21.15 -34.38 34.88
C GLU A 734 -20.43 -34.17 33.54
N TYR A 735 -20.00 -32.91 33.24
CA TYR A 735 -19.30 -32.59 32.00
C TYR A 735 -17.87 -33.14 32.03
N PRO A 736 -17.51 -34.07 31.13
CA PRO A 736 -16.15 -34.58 31.02
C PRO A 736 -15.27 -33.52 30.35
N GLY A 737 -14.58 -32.72 31.15
CA GLY A 737 -13.80 -31.54 30.76
C GLY A 737 -12.83 -31.73 29.62
#